data_c2961fa1ede2d8395c6c855ef6fb913d
#
_entry.id   c2961fa1ede2d8395c6c855ef6fb913d
#
_cell.length_a   1.000
_cell.length_b   1.000
_cell.length_c   1.000
_cell.angle_alpha   90.00
_cell.angle_beta   90.00
_cell.angle_gamma   90.00
#
_symmetry.space_group_name_H-M   'P 1'
#
loop_
_entity.id
_entity.type
_entity.pdbx_description
1 polymer ?
#
loop_
_entity_poly.entity_id
_entity_poly.type
_entity_poly.pdbx_seq_one_letter_code
_entity_poly.pdbx_strand_id
1 'polypeptide(L)'
;MAVDSATDHVSTPSWPSPFGVRTRLVASSALMLFTELALIRWTGSNVVHLSYFSNFVLLGSFLGIGIGVLRSGRAKRLPYYSPIMLGLLVLVIAWKPVTVDRGSSSSVIYFTSLNTTGPPVWVILPIIFVAAAVVLAGPAELVGRCFAELPRLTAYRFDLVGSLVGIVSFTALSFLGAPPIWWGLIVTIVFAGLMIPRTATGTRLVATAVSAGLVLAPLLVMLGVLFHESTRPDLSWSPYYKVKTKQYTWEGVPLLTITVNGVPHQQAIPADARLQWEPQYGLPYERATAGKKPNNVLIIGAGSGSDVAIALKKGAAHVDAVEIDPRIRDLGKALNPDHPYQDPRVSSHIDDGRAFLSRTDKKYDLILLALPDSLTLVNGASSLRLESYLFTKQAFESARDHLNPGGAFAMYNYYRETWLIDRLALTAQTAFGHKPCVDKIGDGLRQAVVTVGLTEQDQTCGSEWAGATSATPPPATDNRPFLYLFTDRIPSLYLVTLGLILIAGLVGVGIAGGGSSFKRMRPYADLFLLGAGFMLLETKSITGFALLFGTTWVVNAIVFAGVLVAVLAAVEVTRRFKTPPVKVMFAVLFGGLALSWVFPDSWLLGMPVGLRALVAVLIAFLPIFAANVIFAKRFTDTEDGTASFGANLLGAMLGGCLEYAALVIGFHGLLIIAALLYVGAFLLTPKLAPKLRARA
;
A
#
# COMPACT_ATOMS: atom_id res chain seq x y z
N MET A 1 44.37 -17.68 50.95
CA MET A 1 43.24 -18.40 50.35
C MET A 1 42.51 -17.43 49.44
N ALA A 2 42.86 -17.44 48.17
CA ALA A 2 42.20 -16.63 47.15
C ALA A 2 41.01 -17.45 46.62
N VAL A 3 39.79 -16.89 46.64
CA VAL A 3 38.60 -17.45 46.05
C VAL A 3 38.52 -16.87 44.63
N ASP A 4 38.84 -17.71 43.64
CA ASP A 4 38.62 -17.46 42.26
C ASP A 4 37.10 -17.37 42.02
N SER A 5 36.62 -16.20 41.67
CA SER A 5 35.26 -16.01 41.08
C SER A 5 35.33 -16.31 39.61
N ALA A 6 35.09 -17.57 39.24
CA ALA A 6 34.80 -17.94 37.88
C ALA A 6 33.51 -17.31 37.42
N THR A 7 33.61 -16.26 36.64
CA THR A 7 32.49 -15.75 35.84
C THR A 7 32.20 -16.76 34.73
N ASP A 8 31.18 -17.58 34.95
CA ASP A 8 30.58 -18.40 33.89
C ASP A 8 30.16 -17.52 32.73
N HIS A 9 31.05 -17.34 31.77
CA HIS A 9 30.67 -16.91 30.43
C HIS A 9 29.87 -18.08 29.81
N VAL A 10 28.55 -18.00 29.94
CA VAL A 10 27.65 -18.83 29.12
C VAL A 10 28.01 -18.53 27.67
N SER A 11 28.80 -19.42 27.09
CA SER A 11 29.14 -19.40 25.67
C SER A 11 27.84 -19.56 24.87
N THR A 12 27.27 -18.47 24.43
CA THR A 12 26.17 -18.50 23.46
C THR A 12 26.67 -19.26 22.24
N PRO A 13 26.05 -20.40 21.85
CA PRO A 13 26.50 -21.17 20.69
C PRO A 13 26.56 -20.24 19.49
N SER A 14 27.74 -20.07 18.92
CA SER A 14 27.97 -19.24 17.73
C SER A 14 27.09 -19.75 16.58
N TRP A 15 26.41 -18.83 15.94
CA TRP A 15 25.63 -19.10 14.74
C TRP A 15 26.56 -19.51 13.60
N PRO A 16 26.23 -20.50 12.77
CA PRO A 16 27.12 -21.04 11.74
C PRO A 16 27.38 -20.13 10.53
N SER A 17 26.88 -18.91 10.51
CA SER A 17 27.06 -17.99 9.38
C SER A 17 28.53 -17.52 9.25
N PRO A 18 29.09 -17.48 8.02
CA PRO A 18 30.44 -17.00 7.77
C PRO A 18 30.58 -15.47 7.89
N PHE A 19 29.48 -14.77 8.05
CA PHE A 19 29.44 -13.30 8.07
C PHE A 19 29.60 -12.75 9.49
N GLY A 20 30.27 -11.62 9.62
CA GLY A 20 30.31 -10.86 10.88
C GLY A 20 28.90 -10.38 11.29
N VAL A 21 28.72 -10.10 12.59
CA VAL A 21 27.41 -9.74 13.19
C VAL A 21 26.72 -8.59 12.45
N ARG A 22 27.47 -7.56 12.04
CA ARG A 22 26.95 -6.39 11.33
C ARG A 22 26.39 -6.78 9.96
N THR A 23 27.12 -7.57 9.18
CA THR A 23 26.67 -8.04 7.86
C THR A 23 25.46 -8.96 7.97
N ARG A 24 25.46 -9.86 8.99
CA ARG A 24 24.29 -10.72 9.27
C ARG A 24 23.06 -9.89 9.59
N LEU A 25 23.21 -8.84 10.39
CA LEU A 25 22.12 -7.95 10.74
C LEU A 25 21.56 -7.25 9.51
N VAL A 26 22.41 -6.62 8.70
CA VAL A 26 21.98 -5.95 7.45
C VAL A 26 21.29 -6.94 6.51
N ALA A 27 21.86 -8.14 6.31
CA ALA A 27 21.26 -9.14 5.44
C ALA A 27 19.93 -9.69 5.96
N SER A 28 19.81 -9.90 7.30
CA SER A 28 18.55 -10.36 7.91
C SER A 28 17.45 -9.31 7.85
N SER A 29 17.78 -8.04 8.10
CA SER A 29 16.82 -6.93 8.00
C SER A 29 16.43 -6.66 6.55
N ALA A 30 17.37 -6.72 5.61
CA ALA A 30 17.08 -6.62 4.18
C ALA A 30 16.16 -7.76 3.71
N LEU A 31 16.47 -9.01 4.11
CA LEU A 31 15.62 -10.17 3.82
C LEU A 31 14.20 -9.98 4.39
N MET A 32 14.10 -9.48 5.62
CA MET A 32 12.82 -9.29 6.32
C MET A 32 11.92 -8.33 5.55
N LEU A 33 12.39 -7.11 5.27
CA LEU A 33 11.61 -6.09 4.54
C LEU A 33 11.37 -6.47 3.07
N PHE A 34 12.36 -7.04 2.40
CA PHE A 34 12.19 -7.52 1.03
C PHE A 34 11.10 -8.60 0.95
N THR A 35 11.14 -9.59 1.85
CA THR A 35 10.15 -10.68 1.89
C THR A 35 8.76 -10.16 2.25
N GLU A 36 8.67 -9.20 3.16
CA GLU A 36 7.41 -8.55 3.53
C GLU A 36 6.75 -7.90 2.32
N LEU A 37 7.47 -7.03 1.60
CA LEU A 37 6.96 -6.35 0.41
C LEU A 37 6.61 -7.35 -0.71
N ALA A 38 7.44 -8.39 -0.90
CA ALA A 38 7.16 -9.45 -1.86
C ALA A 38 5.88 -10.23 -1.51
N LEU A 39 5.67 -10.54 -0.23
CA LEU A 39 4.44 -11.20 0.24
C LEU A 39 3.22 -10.31 0.05
N ILE A 40 3.25 -9.04 0.48
CA ILE A 40 2.14 -8.10 0.31
C ILE A 40 1.74 -8.06 -1.17
N ARG A 41 2.72 -7.91 -2.05
CA ARG A 41 2.46 -7.78 -3.48
C ARG A 41 1.98 -9.08 -4.12
N TRP A 42 2.68 -10.20 -3.89
CA TRP A 42 2.36 -11.46 -4.54
C TRP A 42 1.03 -12.04 -4.04
N THR A 43 0.78 -11.98 -2.72
CA THR A 43 -0.49 -12.48 -2.16
C THR A 43 -1.67 -11.61 -2.60
N GLY A 44 -1.53 -10.27 -2.60
CA GLY A 44 -2.53 -9.34 -3.09
C GLY A 44 -2.85 -9.50 -4.58
N SER A 45 -1.89 -10.00 -5.38
CA SER A 45 -2.09 -10.25 -6.82
C SER A 45 -2.75 -11.60 -7.11
N ASN A 46 -2.83 -12.50 -6.13
CA ASN A 46 -3.38 -13.85 -6.29
C ASN A 46 -4.64 -14.11 -5.43
N VAL A 47 -4.93 -13.24 -4.47
CA VAL A 47 -6.05 -13.38 -3.55
C VAL A 47 -6.83 -12.06 -3.49
N VAL A 48 -7.91 -11.98 -4.27
CA VAL A 48 -8.71 -10.76 -4.41
C VAL A 48 -9.27 -10.24 -3.08
N HIS A 49 -9.50 -11.10 -2.09
CA HIS A 49 -9.95 -10.67 -0.77
C HIS A 49 -8.98 -9.70 -0.07
N LEU A 50 -7.69 -9.74 -0.40
CA LEU A 50 -6.70 -8.79 0.12
C LEU A 50 -6.83 -7.38 -0.48
N SER A 51 -7.57 -7.23 -1.58
CA SER A 51 -7.90 -5.90 -2.14
C SER A 51 -8.81 -5.07 -1.23
N TYR A 52 -9.37 -5.68 -0.18
CA TYR A 52 -10.22 -4.99 0.81
C TYR A 52 -9.47 -4.58 2.07
N PHE A 53 -8.32 -5.23 2.33
CA PHE A 53 -7.51 -5.05 3.54
C PHE A 53 -6.07 -4.73 3.16
N SER A 54 -5.76 -3.46 2.90
CA SER A 54 -4.42 -3.03 2.48
C SER A 54 -3.31 -3.44 3.45
N ASN A 55 -3.60 -3.37 4.75
CA ASN A 55 -2.62 -3.59 5.82
C ASN A 55 -2.62 -5.02 6.38
N PHE A 56 -3.41 -5.93 5.80
CA PHE A 56 -3.64 -7.25 6.41
C PHE A 56 -2.35 -8.07 6.55
N VAL A 57 -1.59 -8.17 5.46
CA VAL A 57 -0.31 -8.88 5.44
C VAL A 57 0.73 -8.12 6.28
N LEU A 58 0.74 -6.80 6.25
CA LEU A 58 1.60 -5.93 7.05
C LEU A 58 1.37 -6.14 8.56
N LEU A 59 0.11 -6.20 9.00
CA LEU A 59 -0.23 -6.48 10.41
C LEU A 59 0.23 -7.88 10.84
N GLY A 60 0.09 -8.89 9.97
CA GLY A 60 0.65 -10.22 10.18
C GLY A 60 2.19 -10.19 10.28
N SER A 61 2.84 -9.39 9.43
CA SER A 61 4.29 -9.18 9.45
C SER A 61 4.75 -8.55 10.77
N PHE A 62 4.12 -7.49 11.24
CA PHE A 62 4.45 -6.85 12.52
C PHE A 62 4.30 -7.81 13.69
N LEU A 63 3.25 -8.63 13.70
CA LEU A 63 3.09 -9.67 14.70
C LEU A 63 4.25 -10.67 14.64
N GLY A 64 4.58 -11.15 13.45
CA GLY A 64 5.68 -12.10 13.24
C GLY A 64 7.03 -11.54 13.66
N ILE A 65 7.33 -10.29 13.25
CA ILE A 65 8.55 -9.59 13.61
C ILE A 65 8.64 -9.41 15.14
N GLY A 66 7.55 -8.96 15.78
CA GLY A 66 7.48 -8.81 17.23
C GLY A 66 7.73 -10.13 17.96
N ILE A 67 7.09 -11.23 17.53
CA ILE A 67 7.29 -12.58 18.07
C ILE A 67 8.73 -13.05 17.89
N GLY A 68 9.30 -12.88 16.69
CA GLY A 68 10.66 -13.30 16.37
C GLY A 68 11.70 -12.61 17.26
N VAL A 69 11.60 -11.30 17.40
CA VAL A 69 12.48 -10.51 18.28
C VAL A 69 12.33 -10.93 19.74
N LEU A 70 11.11 -11.09 20.26
CA LEU A 70 10.85 -11.52 21.64
C LEU A 70 11.39 -12.90 21.97
N ARG A 71 11.47 -13.79 20.97
CA ARG A 71 11.98 -15.16 21.13
C ARG A 71 13.49 -15.30 20.89
N SER A 72 14.16 -14.27 20.41
CA SER A 72 15.57 -14.33 19.97
C SER A 72 16.54 -14.92 21.02
N GLY A 73 16.21 -14.83 22.32
CA GLY A 73 17.01 -15.42 23.41
C GLY A 73 16.63 -16.85 23.84
N ARG A 74 15.55 -17.45 23.31
CA ARG A 74 14.96 -18.68 23.87
C ARG A 74 15.03 -19.90 22.96
N ALA A 75 14.70 -19.79 21.69
CA ALA A 75 14.59 -20.92 20.79
C ALA A 75 15.21 -20.61 19.43
N LYS A 76 15.91 -21.61 18.84
CA LYS A 76 16.66 -21.45 17.59
C LYS A 76 15.90 -22.06 16.39
N ARG A 77 14.57 -22.15 16.42
CA ARG A 77 13.81 -22.95 15.45
C ARG A 77 13.04 -22.13 14.43
N LEU A 78 12.64 -20.88 14.74
CA LEU A 78 11.84 -20.07 13.84
C LEU A 78 12.48 -19.82 12.47
N PRO A 79 13.80 -19.58 12.35
CA PRO A 79 14.44 -19.42 11.05
C PRO A 79 14.31 -20.63 10.12
N TYR A 80 14.12 -21.85 10.65
CA TYR A 80 13.85 -23.05 9.84
C TYR A 80 12.39 -23.20 9.46
N TYR A 81 11.45 -22.76 10.31
CA TYR A 81 10.02 -22.80 9.98
C TYR A 81 9.64 -21.75 8.94
N SER A 82 10.34 -20.62 8.88
CA SER A 82 10.08 -19.51 7.95
C SER A 82 10.12 -19.97 6.47
N PRO A 83 11.19 -20.60 5.94
CA PRO A 83 11.20 -21.06 4.54
C PRO A 83 10.17 -22.17 4.27
N ILE A 84 9.88 -23.04 5.25
CA ILE A 84 8.85 -24.08 5.11
C ILE A 84 7.48 -23.42 4.93
N MET A 85 7.14 -22.47 5.81
CA MET A 85 5.86 -21.77 5.74
C MET A 85 5.74 -20.93 4.46
N LEU A 86 6.83 -20.29 4.02
CA LEU A 86 6.87 -19.52 2.78
C LEU A 86 6.59 -20.41 1.56
N GLY A 87 7.27 -21.57 1.47
CA GLY A 87 7.04 -22.54 0.40
C GLY A 87 5.61 -23.08 0.39
N LEU A 88 5.07 -23.42 1.56
CA LEU A 88 3.69 -23.87 1.71
C LEU A 88 2.68 -22.79 1.33
N LEU A 89 2.86 -21.56 1.79
CA LEU A 89 1.98 -20.44 1.47
C LEU A 89 1.91 -20.21 -0.04
N VAL A 90 3.09 -20.16 -0.70
CA VAL A 90 3.15 -19.97 -2.15
C VAL A 90 2.48 -21.13 -2.88
N LEU A 91 2.71 -22.37 -2.46
CA LEU A 91 2.12 -23.56 -3.07
C LEU A 91 0.57 -23.55 -2.93
N VAL A 92 0.07 -23.28 -1.72
CA VAL A 92 -1.39 -23.26 -1.44
C VAL A 92 -2.10 -22.18 -2.24
N ILE A 93 -1.56 -20.96 -2.28
CA ILE A 93 -2.16 -19.85 -3.02
C ILE A 93 -2.10 -20.10 -4.54
N ALA A 94 -0.97 -20.62 -5.05
CA ALA A 94 -0.84 -20.93 -6.47
C ALA A 94 -1.77 -22.07 -6.91
N TRP A 95 -2.03 -23.04 -6.03
CA TRP A 95 -2.96 -24.14 -6.30
C TRP A 95 -4.42 -23.70 -6.29
N LYS A 96 -4.79 -22.78 -5.38
CA LYS A 96 -6.17 -22.29 -5.19
C LYS A 96 -6.19 -20.76 -5.11
N PRO A 97 -5.86 -20.04 -6.20
CA PRO A 97 -5.96 -18.59 -6.23
C PRO A 97 -7.42 -18.16 -6.05
N VAL A 98 -7.62 -16.97 -5.48
CA VAL A 98 -8.95 -16.38 -5.34
C VAL A 98 -9.10 -15.28 -6.38
N THR A 99 -9.93 -15.54 -7.39
CA THR A 99 -10.17 -14.62 -8.51
C THR A 99 -11.67 -14.31 -8.62
N VAL A 100 -12.01 -13.29 -9.40
CA VAL A 100 -13.40 -12.89 -9.64
C VAL A 100 -13.89 -13.51 -10.94
N ASP A 101 -15.07 -14.10 -10.89
CA ASP A 101 -15.77 -14.55 -12.10
C ASP A 101 -16.82 -13.52 -12.54
N ARG A 102 -16.85 -13.20 -13.85
CA ARG A 102 -17.84 -12.27 -14.44
C ARG A 102 -19.25 -12.83 -14.54
N GLY A 103 -19.45 -14.13 -14.30
CA GLY A 103 -20.65 -14.87 -14.65
C GLY A 103 -21.89 -14.67 -13.79
N SER A 104 -21.89 -13.80 -12.76
CA SER A 104 -23.06 -13.66 -11.91
C SER A 104 -23.32 -12.22 -11.49
N SER A 105 -24.52 -11.79 -11.83
CA SER A 105 -25.17 -10.56 -11.42
C SER A 105 -25.64 -10.64 -9.97
N SER A 106 -24.77 -10.70 -8.98
CA SER A 106 -25.21 -10.54 -7.60
C SER A 106 -24.76 -9.22 -7.01
N SER A 107 -25.75 -8.56 -6.52
CA SER A 107 -25.75 -7.30 -5.82
C SER A 107 -24.79 -7.22 -4.66
N VAL A 108 -24.29 -6.01 -4.42
CA VAL A 108 -24.24 -5.42 -3.10
C VAL A 108 -22.94 -5.46 -2.34
N ILE A 109 -22.57 -4.30 -1.94
CA ILE A 109 -21.43 -3.92 -1.14
C ILE A 109 -20.15 -4.36 -1.80
N TYR A 110 -19.43 -3.39 -2.23
CA TYR A 110 -18.10 -3.44 -2.83
C TYR A 110 -17.12 -4.37 -2.10
N PHE A 111 -17.49 -4.89 -0.96
CA PHE A 111 -16.63 -5.62 -0.04
C PHE A 111 -17.01 -7.07 0.23
N THR A 112 -18.20 -7.54 -0.11
CA THR A 112 -18.64 -8.88 0.32
C THR A 112 -19.30 -9.76 -0.72
N SER A 113 -19.58 -9.26 -1.92
CA SER A 113 -20.41 -9.97 -2.92
C SER A 113 -19.79 -10.12 -4.30
N LEU A 114 -18.47 -10.09 -4.40
CA LEU A 114 -17.84 -10.63 -5.59
C LEU A 114 -18.01 -12.15 -5.56
N ASN A 115 -18.62 -12.74 -6.59
CA ASN A 115 -18.53 -14.17 -6.77
C ASN A 115 -17.09 -14.54 -7.04
N THR A 116 -16.44 -14.95 -5.98
CA THR A 116 -15.04 -15.35 -6.04
C THR A 116 -14.97 -16.85 -6.23
N THR A 117 -14.08 -17.28 -7.12
CA THR A 117 -13.66 -18.67 -7.21
C THR A 117 -12.54 -18.90 -6.22
N GLY A 118 -12.54 -20.01 -5.52
CA GLY A 118 -11.50 -20.39 -4.58
C GLY A 118 -11.95 -20.48 -3.12
N PRO A 119 -11.04 -20.54 -2.16
CA PRO A 119 -11.37 -20.64 -0.75
C PRO A 119 -12.14 -19.41 -0.24
N PRO A 120 -13.11 -19.60 0.68
CA PRO A 120 -13.86 -18.49 1.24
C PRO A 120 -12.98 -17.56 2.09
N VAL A 121 -13.38 -16.30 2.20
CA VAL A 121 -12.64 -15.24 2.89
C VAL A 121 -12.22 -15.60 4.32
N TRP A 122 -13.12 -16.22 5.06
CA TRP A 122 -12.90 -16.62 6.47
C TRP A 122 -11.92 -17.81 6.65
N VAL A 123 -11.52 -18.49 5.56
CA VAL A 123 -10.47 -19.52 5.55
C VAL A 123 -9.14 -18.93 5.09
N ILE A 124 -9.14 -18.25 3.94
CA ILE A 124 -7.89 -17.84 3.30
C ILE A 124 -7.19 -16.70 4.06
N LEU A 125 -7.94 -15.74 4.61
CA LEU A 125 -7.34 -14.62 5.34
C LEU A 125 -6.60 -15.06 6.60
N PRO A 126 -7.18 -15.89 7.52
CA PRO A 126 -6.42 -16.40 8.67
C PRO A 126 -5.18 -17.19 8.28
N ILE A 127 -5.24 -18.00 7.21
CA ILE A 127 -4.09 -18.75 6.72
C ILE A 127 -2.98 -17.79 6.29
N ILE A 128 -3.29 -16.76 5.50
CA ILE A 128 -2.30 -15.77 5.03
C ILE A 128 -1.73 -14.99 6.21
N PHE A 129 -2.56 -14.57 7.16
CA PHE A 129 -2.13 -13.80 8.34
C PHE A 129 -1.13 -14.60 9.19
N VAL A 130 -1.47 -15.82 9.54
CA VAL A 130 -0.61 -16.70 10.34
C VAL A 130 0.66 -17.06 9.56
N ALA A 131 0.53 -17.37 8.28
CA ALA A 131 1.69 -17.68 7.44
C ALA A 131 2.65 -16.49 7.31
N ALA A 132 2.14 -15.26 7.07
CA ALA A 132 2.95 -14.05 7.05
C ALA A 132 3.69 -13.85 8.37
N ALA A 133 2.98 -14.01 9.50
CA ALA A 133 3.59 -13.90 10.82
C ALA A 133 4.72 -14.93 11.03
N VAL A 134 4.51 -16.20 10.65
CA VAL A 134 5.54 -17.24 10.80
C VAL A 134 6.72 -17.01 9.85
N VAL A 135 6.45 -16.58 8.62
CA VAL A 135 7.51 -16.28 7.62
C VAL A 135 8.40 -15.16 8.12
N LEU A 136 7.84 -14.08 8.65
CA LEU A 136 8.63 -12.93 9.10
C LEU A 136 9.28 -13.15 10.48
N ALA A 137 8.73 -14.05 11.31
CA ALA A 137 9.31 -14.36 12.62
C ALA A 137 10.71 -14.98 12.54
N GLY A 138 11.02 -15.72 11.45
CA GLY A 138 12.35 -16.31 11.26
C GLY A 138 13.47 -15.27 11.08
N PRO A 139 13.42 -14.42 10.04
CA PRO A 139 14.38 -13.32 9.87
C PRO A 139 14.44 -12.39 11.09
N ALA A 140 13.28 -12.08 11.72
CA ALA A 140 13.22 -11.25 12.91
C ALA A 140 13.92 -11.87 14.14
N GLU A 141 13.89 -13.19 14.29
CA GLU A 141 14.67 -13.88 15.32
C GLU A 141 16.18 -13.70 15.07
N LEU A 142 16.63 -13.75 13.80
CA LEU A 142 18.03 -13.49 13.44
C LEU A 142 18.44 -12.04 13.76
N VAL A 143 17.58 -11.07 13.42
CA VAL A 143 17.76 -9.66 13.76
C VAL A 143 17.88 -9.49 15.28
N GLY A 144 16.94 -10.04 16.06
CA GLY A 144 16.95 -9.92 17.52
C GLY A 144 18.20 -10.53 18.17
N ARG A 145 18.77 -11.59 17.62
CA ARG A 145 20.06 -12.15 18.08
C ARG A 145 21.23 -11.21 17.81
N CYS A 146 21.27 -10.61 16.62
CA CYS A 146 22.30 -9.63 16.31
C CYS A 146 22.21 -8.37 17.20
N PHE A 147 20.99 -7.99 17.60
CA PHE A 147 20.79 -6.89 18.57
C PHE A 147 21.38 -7.21 19.95
N ALA A 148 21.36 -8.47 20.37
CA ALA A 148 21.97 -8.89 21.64
C ALA A 148 23.51 -8.84 21.62
N GLU A 149 24.13 -8.95 20.43
CA GLU A 149 25.59 -8.97 20.25
C GLU A 149 26.18 -7.56 20.02
N LEU A 150 25.37 -6.54 19.75
CA LEU A 150 25.81 -5.19 19.39
C LEU A 150 25.28 -4.11 20.36
N PRO A 151 25.98 -2.96 20.51
CA PRO A 151 25.41 -1.80 21.17
C PRO A 151 24.10 -1.37 20.48
N ARG A 152 23.05 -1.06 21.26
CA ARG A 152 21.67 -0.89 20.80
C ARG A 152 21.51 0.05 19.60
N LEU A 153 22.04 1.28 19.70
CA LEU A 153 21.94 2.24 18.58
C LEU A 153 22.76 1.80 17.36
N THR A 154 23.86 1.06 17.56
CA THR A 154 24.63 0.50 16.48
C THR A 154 23.85 -0.61 15.79
N ALA A 155 23.21 -1.50 16.56
CA ALA A 155 22.33 -2.53 16.01
C ALA A 155 21.16 -1.90 15.25
N TYR A 156 20.46 -0.94 15.85
CA TYR A 156 19.32 -0.28 15.20
C TYR A 156 19.71 0.45 13.93
N ARG A 157 20.89 1.08 13.87
CA ARG A 157 21.42 1.69 12.65
C ARG A 157 21.60 0.67 11.52
N PHE A 158 22.24 -0.48 11.81
CA PHE A 158 22.46 -1.52 10.78
C PHE A 158 21.16 -2.22 10.37
N ASP A 159 20.20 -2.33 11.27
CA ASP A 159 18.84 -2.80 10.97
C ASP A 159 18.15 -1.86 9.96
N LEU A 160 18.16 -0.55 10.21
CA LEU A 160 17.59 0.45 9.30
C LEU A 160 18.30 0.47 7.93
N VAL A 161 19.62 0.32 7.90
CA VAL A 161 20.37 0.21 6.64
C VAL A 161 19.93 -1.04 5.87
N GLY A 162 19.80 -2.19 6.55
CA GLY A 162 19.29 -3.41 5.94
C GLY A 162 17.87 -3.25 5.41
N SER A 163 16.99 -2.64 6.19
CA SER A 163 15.61 -2.33 5.80
C SER A 163 15.55 -1.45 4.56
N LEU A 164 16.36 -0.39 4.50
CA LEU A 164 16.48 0.45 3.30
C LEU A 164 16.94 -0.35 2.07
N VAL A 165 17.95 -1.20 2.21
CA VAL A 165 18.41 -2.08 1.12
C VAL A 165 17.28 -2.99 0.64
N GLY A 166 16.52 -3.59 1.56
CA GLY A 166 15.37 -4.44 1.23
C GLY A 166 14.30 -3.71 0.44
N ILE A 167 13.86 -2.52 0.92
CA ILE A 167 12.85 -1.70 0.25
C ILE A 167 13.32 -1.24 -1.13
N VAL A 168 14.53 -0.67 -1.22
CA VAL A 168 15.06 -0.13 -2.49
C VAL A 168 15.20 -1.24 -3.52
N SER A 169 15.72 -2.41 -3.11
CA SER A 169 15.88 -3.56 -4.01
C SER A 169 14.53 -4.07 -4.52
N PHE A 170 13.54 -4.23 -3.65
CA PHE A 170 12.20 -4.67 -4.07
C PHE A 170 11.51 -3.64 -4.96
N THR A 171 11.62 -2.36 -4.61
CA THR A 171 11.07 -1.24 -5.39
C THR A 171 11.67 -1.19 -6.79
N ALA A 172 13.00 -1.33 -6.92
CA ALA A 172 13.67 -1.36 -8.21
C ALA A 172 13.17 -2.52 -9.10
N LEU A 173 13.05 -3.74 -8.53
CA LEU A 173 12.51 -4.89 -9.26
C LEU A 173 11.06 -4.70 -9.67
N SER A 174 10.23 -4.11 -8.79
CA SER A 174 8.83 -3.82 -9.10
C SER A 174 8.71 -2.79 -10.20
N PHE A 175 9.53 -1.73 -10.18
CA PHE A 175 9.55 -0.70 -11.21
C PHE A 175 9.99 -1.24 -12.58
N LEU A 176 10.95 -2.16 -12.58
CA LEU A 176 11.40 -2.85 -13.79
C LEU A 176 10.40 -3.90 -14.30
N GLY A 177 9.26 -4.10 -13.63
CA GLY A 177 8.29 -5.13 -13.99
C GLY A 177 8.82 -6.56 -13.85
N ALA A 178 9.86 -6.76 -12.99
CA ALA A 178 10.49 -8.05 -12.82
C ALA A 178 9.49 -9.09 -12.28
N PRO A 179 9.38 -10.28 -12.91
CA PRO A 179 8.46 -11.32 -12.47
C PRO A 179 8.90 -11.96 -11.15
N PRO A 180 7.97 -12.62 -10.42
CA PRO A 180 8.19 -13.12 -9.07
C PRO A 180 9.34 -14.10 -8.89
N ILE A 181 9.79 -14.75 -9.95
CA ILE A 181 10.96 -15.65 -9.89
C ILE A 181 12.21 -14.93 -9.35
N TRP A 182 12.42 -13.67 -9.75
CA TRP A 182 13.55 -12.86 -9.27
C TRP A 182 13.42 -12.52 -7.78
N TRP A 183 12.19 -12.27 -7.31
CA TRP A 183 11.94 -12.02 -5.89
C TRP A 183 12.24 -13.28 -5.06
N GLY A 184 11.72 -14.43 -5.51
CA GLY A 184 11.97 -15.71 -4.87
C GLY A 184 13.44 -16.11 -4.89
N LEU A 185 14.17 -15.82 -5.96
CA LEU A 185 15.60 -16.11 -6.09
C LEU A 185 16.44 -15.32 -5.07
N ILE A 186 16.17 -14.01 -4.92
CA ILE A 186 16.85 -13.17 -3.93
C ILE A 186 16.58 -13.69 -2.52
N VAL A 187 15.31 -13.97 -2.18
CA VAL A 187 14.91 -14.52 -0.88
C VAL A 187 15.66 -15.83 -0.63
N THR A 188 15.71 -16.73 -1.61
CA THR A 188 16.38 -18.03 -1.51
C THR A 188 17.89 -17.88 -1.26
N ILE A 189 18.55 -17.01 -2.04
CA ILE A 189 20.00 -16.79 -1.91
C ILE A 189 20.35 -16.21 -0.54
N VAL A 190 19.58 -15.23 -0.06
CA VAL A 190 19.87 -14.59 1.23
C VAL A 190 19.56 -15.53 2.39
N PHE A 191 18.45 -16.30 2.36
CA PHE A 191 18.19 -17.34 3.36
C PHE A 191 19.28 -18.39 3.38
N ALA A 192 19.68 -18.91 2.22
CA ALA A 192 20.74 -19.89 2.12
C ALA A 192 22.07 -19.36 2.69
N GLY A 193 22.43 -18.13 2.35
CA GLY A 193 23.65 -17.47 2.85
C GLY A 193 23.65 -17.26 4.37
N LEU A 194 22.48 -16.98 4.96
CA LEU A 194 22.34 -16.76 6.40
C LEU A 194 22.27 -18.06 7.20
N MET A 195 21.68 -19.13 6.64
CA MET A 195 21.29 -20.32 7.38
C MET A 195 22.19 -21.54 7.15
N ILE A 196 22.90 -21.62 6.01
CA ILE A 196 23.71 -22.79 5.66
C ILE A 196 25.16 -22.55 6.08
N PRO A 197 25.72 -23.38 6.97
CA PRO A 197 27.13 -23.30 7.34
C PRO A 197 28.02 -23.69 6.15
N ARG A 198 29.10 -22.94 5.91
CA ARG A 198 30.03 -23.23 4.80
C ARG A 198 31.08 -24.33 5.12
N THR A 199 31.26 -24.63 6.38
CA THR A 199 32.28 -25.64 6.80
C THR A 199 31.66 -26.62 7.76
N ALA A 200 31.47 -27.84 7.31
CA ALA A 200 31.12 -28.98 8.16
C ALA A 200 32.04 -30.14 7.86
N THR A 201 32.69 -30.67 8.90
CA THR A 201 33.54 -31.83 8.82
C THR A 201 33.04 -32.91 9.77
N GLY A 202 33.17 -34.18 9.38
CA GLY A 202 32.82 -35.34 10.22
C GLY A 202 31.32 -35.48 10.49
N THR A 203 30.92 -35.80 11.72
CA THR A 203 29.53 -36.02 12.18
C THR A 203 28.63 -34.81 12.02
N ARG A 204 29.19 -33.60 11.86
CA ARG A 204 28.45 -32.38 11.58
C ARG A 204 27.94 -32.29 10.14
N LEU A 205 28.49 -33.09 9.21
CA LEU A 205 28.10 -33.07 7.80
C LEU A 205 26.62 -33.47 7.62
N VAL A 206 26.17 -34.53 8.27
CA VAL A 206 24.78 -35.00 8.19
C VAL A 206 23.81 -33.95 8.77
N ALA A 207 24.12 -33.38 9.94
CA ALA A 207 23.31 -32.34 10.55
C ALA A 207 23.23 -31.07 9.66
N THR A 208 24.33 -30.72 8.99
CA THR A 208 24.38 -29.61 8.04
C THR A 208 23.57 -29.92 6.79
N ALA A 209 23.66 -31.14 6.24
CA ALA A 209 22.88 -31.56 5.08
C ALA A 209 21.38 -31.55 5.39
N VAL A 210 20.95 -32.03 6.57
CA VAL A 210 19.54 -31.97 7.00
C VAL A 210 19.07 -30.55 7.18
N SER A 211 19.84 -29.69 7.83
CA SER A 211 19.46 -28.27 8.00
C SER A 211 19.42 -27.51 6.67
N ALA A 212 20.37 -27.79 5.76
CA ALA A 212 20.33 -27.22 4.41
C ALA A 212 19.10 -27.71 3.62
N GLY A 213 18.77 -29.01 3.74
CA GLY A 213 17.58 -29.58 3.12
C GLY A 213 16.27 -28.94 3.63
N LEU A 214 16.14 -28.72 4.94
CA LEU A 214 14.99 -28.06 5.55
C LEU A 214 14.81 -26.59 5.07
N VAL A 215 15.90 -25.91 4.74
CA VAL A 215 15.85 -24.55 4.21
C VAL A 215 15.63 -24.56 2.70
N LEU A 216 16.43 -25.33 1.96
CA LEU A 216 16.45 -25.26 0.49
C LEU A 216 15.25 -25.95 -0.16
N ALA A 217 14.80 -27.11 0.32
CA ALA A 217 13.72 -27.85 -0.33
C ALA A 217 12.42 -27.03 -0.45
N PRO A 218 11.89 -26.38 0.62
CA PRO A 218 10.70 -25.54 0.50
C PRO A 218 10.92 -24.32 -0.41
N LEU A 219 12.12 -23.73 -0.37
CA LEU A 219 12.43 -22.58 -1.23
C LEU A 219 12.58 -22.99 -2.71
N LEU A 220 13.09 -24.17 -3.00
CA LEU A 220 13.13 -24.71 -4.37
C LEU A 220 11.71 -25.02 -4.89
N VAL A 221 10.82 -25.55 -4.02
CA VAL A 221 9.40 -25.71 -4.38
C VAL A 221 8.78 -24.35 -4.70
N MET A 222 8.99 -23.34 -3.86
CA MET A 222 8.56 -21.96 -4.12
C MET A 222 9.10 -21.46 -5.46
N LEU A 223 10.40 -21.62 -5.71
CA LEU A 223 11.00 -21.19 -6.98
C LEU A 223 10.40 -21.91 -8.18
N GLY A 224 10.10 -23.20 -8.09
CA GLY A 224 9.43 -23.95 -9.15
C GLY A 224 8.05 -23.37 -9.48
N VAL A 225 7.26 -23.03 -8.46
CA VAL A 225 5.95 -22.39 -8.63
C VAL A 225 6.08 -21.00 -9.28
N LEU A 226 6.99 -20.18 -8.74
CA LEU A 226 7.20 -18.82 -9.25
C LEU A 226 7.80 -18.82 -10.66
N PHE A 227 8.65 -19.80 -10.98
CA PHE A 227 9.19 -20.00 -12.34
C PHE A 227 8.06 -20.32 -13.31
N HIS A 228 7.19 -21.28 -12.98
CA HIS A 228 6.04 -21.62 -13.81
C HIS A 228 5.13 -20.40 -14.06
N GLU A 229 4.85 -19.61 -13.02
CA GLU A 229 4.07 -18.38 -13.15
C GLU A 229 4.78 -17.34 -14.03
N SER A 230 6.09 -17.16 -13.84
CA SER A 230 6.88 -16.12 -14.51
C SER A 230 7.17 -16.41 -15.99
N THR A 231 7.10 -17.67 -16.40
CA THR A 231 7.35 -18.09 -17.80
C THR A 231 6.08 -18.16 -18.66
N ARG A 232 4.92 -17.89 -18.09
CA ARG A 232 3.65 -17.89 -18.83
C ARG A 232 3.58 -16.71 -19.79
N PRO A 233 3.35 -16.94 -21.10
CA PRO A 233 3.33 -15.87 -22.11
C PRO A 233 2.14 -14.91 -21.98
N ASP A 234 1.04 -15.37 -21.35
CA ASP A 234 -0.16 -14.59 -21.09
C ASP A 234 -0.07 -13.70 -19.84
N LEU A 235 1.01 -13.85 -19.05
CA LEU A 235 1.24 -13.10 -17.81
C LEU A 235 2.40 -12.10 -17.94
N SER A 236 2.20 -10.93 -17.36
CA SER A 236 3.24 -9.92 -17.19
C SER A 236 3.04 -9.15 -15.88
N TRP A 237 4.06 -8.46 -15.45
CA TRP A 237 4.03 -7.70 -14.21
C TRP A 237 4.32 -6.22 -14.49
N SER A 238 3.60 -5.35 -13.80
CA SER A 238 3.84 -3.91 -13.77
C SER A 238 4.16 -3.47 -12.35
N PRO A 239 4.48 -2.23 -12.06
CA PRO A 239 4.56 -1.73 -10.68
C PRO A 239 3.26 -1.93 -9.87
N TYR A 240 2.10 -1.99 -10.51
CA TYR A 240 0.79 -2.05 -9.86
C TYR A 240 0.15 -3.43 -9.89
N TYR A 241 0.26 -4.15 -11.02
CA TYR A 241 -0.56 -5.31 -11.32
C TYR A 241 0.24 -6.54 -11.76
N LYS A 242 -0.33 -7.69 -11.47
CA LYS A 242 -0.16 -8.90 -12.23
C LYS A 242 -1.16 -8.84 -13.39
N VAL A 243 -0.66 -8.69 -14.61
CA VAL A 243 -1.49 -8.48 -15.81
C VAL A 243 -1.57 -9.77 -16.60
N LYS A 244 -2.79 -10.23 -16.85
CA LYS A 244 -3.07 -11.36 -17.72
C LYS A 244 -3.79 -10.89 -18.98
N THR A 245 -3.32 -11.30 -20.15
CA THR A 245 -3.88 -10.93 -21.44
C THR A 245 -4.42 -12.16 -22.18
N LYS A 246 -5.54 -12.00 -22.88
CA LYS A 246 -6.07 -13.01 -23.78
C LYS A 246 -6.62 -12.33 -25.02
N GLN A 247 -6.16 -12.79 -26.20
CA GLN A 247 -6.70 -12.36 -27.49
C GLN A 247 -7.60 -13.48 -28.04
N TYR A 248 -8.74 -13.10 -28.62
CA TYR A 248 -9.65 -13.99 -29.28
C TYR A 248 -10.56 -13.21 -30.24
N THR A 249 -11.29 -13.90 -31.08
CA THR A 249 -12.25 -13.30 -32.00
C THR A 249 -13.65 -13.72 -31.57
N TRP A 250 -14.59 -12.77 -31.52
CA TRP A 250 -16.00 -13.00 -31.24
C TRP A 250 -16.82 -12.40 -32.37
N GLU A 251 -17.66 -13.21 -33.01
CA GLU A 251 -18.48 -12.78 -34.15
C GLU A 251 -17.69 -12.04 -35.25
N GLY A 252 -16.45 -12.48 -35.50
CA GLY A 252 -15.55 -11.84 -36.47
C GLY A 252 -14.82 -10.61 -35.98
N VAL A 253 -15.11 -10.12 -34.78
CA VAL A 253 -14.46 -8.93 -34.15
C VAL A 253 -13.29 -9.38 -33.30
N PRO A 254 -12.07 -8.79 -33.48
CA PRO A 254 -10.93 -9.08 -32.62
C PRO A 254 -11.10 -8.43 -31.24
N LEU A 255 -10.81 -9.19 -30.18
CA LEU A 255 -10.90 -8.76 -28.79
C LEU A 255 -9.59 -9.01 -28.05
N LEU A 256 -9.17 -8.02 -27.29
CA LEU A 256 -8.13 -8.14 -26.28
C LEU A 256 -8.76 -7.99 -24.89
N THR A 257 -8.68 -9.04 -24.07
CA THR A 257 -9.11 -8.97 -22.67
C THR A 257 -7.89 -8.82 -21.76
N ILE A 258 -7.96 -7.87 -20.84
CA ILE A 258 -6.96 -7.62 -19.83
C ILE A 258 -7.57 -7.88 -18.45
N THR A 259 -6.92 -8.75 -17.67
CA THR A 259 -7.28 -9.06 -16.27
C THR A 259 -6.13 -8.61 -15.36
N VAL A 260 -6.44 -7.89 -14.30
CA VAL A 260 -5.44 -7.42 -13.33
C VAL A 260 -5.68 -8.04 -11.97
N ASN A 261 -4.66 -8.63 -11.35
CA ASN A 261 -4.74 -9.27 -10.03
C ASN A 261 -5.90 -10.29 -9.90
N GLY A 262 -6.22 -11.00 -10.99
CA GLY A 262 -7.34 -11.94 -11.04
C GLY A 262 -8.73 -11.31 -11.20
N VAL A 263 -8.82 -9.99 -11.42
CA VAL A 263 -10.08 -9.26 -11.65
C VAL A 263 -10.15 -8.85 -13.12
N PRO A 264 -11.25 -9.15 -13.84
CA PRO A 264 -11.46 -8.63 -15.19
C PRO A 264 -11.46 -7.10 -15.19
N HIS A 265 -10.59 -6.50 -16.03
CA HIS A 265 -10.33 -5.06 -15.99
C HIS A 265 -10.77 -4.34 -17.25
N GLN A 266 -10.28 -4.74 -18.41
CA GLN A 266 -10.55 -4.08 -19.68
C GLN A 266 -10.75 -5.07 -20.81
N GLN A 267 -11.50 -4.61 -21.84
CA GLN A 267 -11.56 -5.23 -23.15
C GLN A 267 -11.26 -4.14 -24.18
N ALA A 268 -10.29 -4.36 -25.07
CA ALA A 268 -10.12 -3.54 -26.25
C ALA A 268 -10.77 -4.26 -27.44
N ILE A 269 -11.68 -3.57 -28.09
CA ILE A 269 -12.37 -3.95 -29.33
C ILE A 269 -12.36 -2.75 -30.27
N PRO A 270 -12.51 -2.94 -31.60
CA PRO A 270 -12.59 -1.82 -32.52
C PRO A 270 -13.65 -0.79 -32.10
N ALA A 271 -13.33 0.50 -32.24
CA ALA A 271 -14.19 1.59 -31.79
C ALA A 271 -15.59 1.56 -32.45
N ASP A 272 -15.71 1.05 -33.70
CA ASP A 272 -17.00 0.87 -34.37
C ASP A 272 -17.88 -0.11 -33.64
N ALA A 273 -17.34 -1.29 -33.34
CA ALA A 273 -18.07 -2.33 -32.63
C ALA A 273 -18.36 -1.85 -31.17
N ARG A 274 -17.42 -1.14 -30.54
CA ARG A 274 -17.61 -0.59 -29.20
C ARG A 274 -18.81 0.35 -29.14
N LEU A 275 -18.88 1.32 -30.04
CA LEU A 275 -19.96 2.29 -30.10
C LEU A 275 -21.32 1.66 -30.42
N GLN A 276 -21.32 0.56 -31.21
CA GLN A 276 -22.53 -0.17 -31.51
C GLN A 276 -23.04 -1.03 -30.35
N TRP A 277 -22.14 -1.71 -29.63
CA TRP A 277 -22.52 -2.66 -28.59
C TRP A 277 -22.68 -1.96 -27.21
N GLU A 278 -21.98 -0.87 -27.01
CA GLU A 278 -21.88 -0.19 -25.71
C GLU A 278 -22.04 1.33 -25.88
N PRO A 279 -23.30 1.81 -26.02
CA PRO A 279 -23.57 3.22 -26.32
C PRO A 279 -23.05 4.21 -25.30
N GLN A 280 -22.80 3.77 -24.05
CA GLN A 280 -22.22 4.63 -23.00
C GLN A 280 -20.92 5.28 -23.40
N TYR A 281 -20.14 4.69 -24.28
CA TYR A 281 -18.89 5.26 -24.76
C TYR A 281 -19.09 6.47 -25.70
N GLY A 282 -20.25 6.54 -26.37
CA GLY A 282 -20.60 7.65 -27.26
C GLY A 282 -21.25 8.83 -26.54
N LEU A 283 -21.99 8.56 -25.45
CA LEU A 283 -22.80 9.56 -24.74
C LEU A 283 -22.01 10.77 -24.22
N PRO A 284 -20.79 10.67 -23.70
CA PRO A 284 -20.02 11.86 -23.29
C PRO A 284 -19.87 12.89 -24.40
N TYR A 285 -19.65 12.43 -25.65
CA TYR A 285 -19.51 13.31 -26.81
C TYR A 285 -20.83 13.90 -27.29
N GLU A 286 -21.94 13.20 -27.10
CA GLU A 286 -23.27 13.66 -27.45
C GLU A 286 -23.81 14.66 -26.45
N ARG A 287 -23.51 14.47 -25.17
CA ARG A 287 -23.99 15.34 -24.08
C ARG A 287 -23.14 16.60 -23.88
N ALA A 288 -21.81 16.48 -24.08
CA ALA A 288 -20.87 17.56 -23.78
C ALA A 288 -20.80 18.63 -24.87
N THR A 289 -20.85 18.26 -26.13
CA THR A 289 -20.48 19.19 -27.20
C THR A 289 -21.65 19.66 -28.05
N ALA A 290 -22.87 19.29 -27.69
CA ALA A 290 -24.06 19.59 -28.49
C ALA A 290 -23.87 19.26 -30.01
N GLY A 291 -23.15 18.16 -30.30
CA GLY A 291 -22.83 17.75 -31.67
C GLY A 291 -21.60 18.38 -32.29
N LYS A 292 -20.87 19.25 -31.58
CA LYS A 292 -19.60 19.82 -32.07
C LYS A 292 -18.45 18.82 -31.83
N LYS A 293 -17.47 18.79 -32.72
CA LYS A 293 -16.27 17.99 -32.55
C LYS A 293 -15.37 18.65 -31.49
N PRO A 294 -14.91 17.90 -30.46
CA PRO A 294 -13.97 18.46 -29.49
C PRO A 294 -12.59 18.63 -30.13
N ASN A 295 -11.91 19.75 -29.89
CA ASN A 295 -10.53 19.94 -30.32
C ASN A 295 -9.56 19.21 -29.39
N ASN A 296 -9.63 19.50 -28.07
CA ASN A 296 -8.74 18.95 -27.07
C ASN A 296 -9.51 18.06 -26.10
N VAL A 297 -9.13 16.81 -26.03
CA VAL A 297 -9.75 15.81 -25.13
C VAL A 297 -8.70 15.32 -24.14
N LEU A 298 -9.02 15.34 -22.86
CA LEU A 298 -8.24 14.67 -21.81
C LEU A 298 -8.96 13.38 -21.41
N ILE A 299 -8.24 12.25 -21.46
CA ILE A 299 -8.72 10.96 -21.00
C ILE A 299 -7.90 10.51 -19.81
N ILE A 300 -8.52 10.41 -18.64
CA ILE A 300 -7.90 9.92 -17.41
C ILE A 300 -8.32 8.46 -17.19
N GLY A 301 -7.35 7.57 -17.04
CA GLY A 301 -7.55 6.13 -17.05
C GLY A 301 -7.66 5.59 -18.48
N ALA A 302 -6.82 6.08 -19.38
CA ALA A 302 -6.86 5.76 -20.80
C ALA A 302 -6.64 4.26 -21.12
N GLY A 303 -6.03 3.53 -20.21
CA GLY A 303 -5.92 2.07 -20.26
C GLY A 303 -5.26 1.56 -21.53
N SER A 304 -5.89 0.55 -22.13
CA SER A 304 -5.46 0.00 -23.41
C SER A 304 -5.87 0.85 -24.63
N GLY A 305 -6.43 2.05 -24.43
CA GLY A 305 -6.70 3.02 -25.49
C GLY A 305 -8.08 2.94 -26.13
N SER A 306 -9.06 2.23 -25.56
CA SER A 306 -10.41 2.16 -26.11
C SER A 306 -11.06 3.54 -26.23
N ASP A 307 -11.00 4.35 -25.16
CA ASP A 307 -11.54 5.71 -25.16
C ASP A 307 -10.75 6.66 -26.07
N VAL A 308 -9.45 6.42 -26.20
CA VAL A 308 -8.59 7.17 -27.13
C VAL A 308 -9.03 6.93 -28.58
N ALA A 309 -9.29 5.66 -28.96
CA ALA A 309 -9.79 5.31 -30.28
C ALA A 309 -11.15 5.97 -30.56
N ILE A 310 -12.04 5.98 -29.56
CA ILE A 310 -13.36 6.62 -29.68
C ILE A 310 -13.22 8.14 -29.80
N ALA A 311 -12.38 8.80 -29.03
CA ALA A 311 -12.13 10.23 -29.14
C ALA A 311 -11.65 10.62 -30.54
N LEU A 312 -10.69 9.87 -31.09
CA LEU A 312 -10.20 10.06 -32.46
C LEU A 312 -11.31 9.87 -33.48
N LYS A 313 -12.17 8.88 -33.31
CA LYS A 313 -13.32 8.61 -34.19
C LYS A 313 -14.38 9.69 -34.10
N LYS A 314 -14.65 10.22 -32.91
CA LYS A 314 -15.56 11.37 -32.70
C LYS A 314 -14.96 12.70 -33.19
N GLY A 315 -13.74 12.67 -33.72
CA GLY A 315 -13.12 13.79 -34.44
C GLY A 315 -12.28 14.71 -33.55
N ALA A 316 -11.77 14.23 -32.44
CA ALA A 316 -10.83 14.99 -31.61
C ALA A 316 -9.58 15.38 -32.43
N ALA A 317 -9.17 16.64 -32.35
CA ALA A 317 -7.98 17.14 -33.01
C ALA A 317 -6.71 16.78 -32.20
N HIS A 318 -6.83 16.74 -30.88
CA HIS A 318 -5.76 16.32 -29.96
C HIS A 318 -6.32 15.56 -28.77
N VAL A 319 -5.61 14.51 -28.34
CA VAL A 319 -5.96 13.67 -27.18
C VAL A 319 -4.76 13.55 -26.26
N ASP A 320 -4.89 14.07 -25.04
CA ASP A 320 -3.96 13.75 -23.94
C ASP A 320 -4.51 12.51 -23.22
N ALA A 321 -3.79 11.40 -23.31
CA ALA A 321 -4.16 10.11 -22.72
C ALA A 321 -3.30 9.82 -21.49
N VAL A 322 -3.91 9.87 -20.30
CA VAL A 322 -3.23 9.66 -19.01
C VAL A 322 -3.56 8.28 -18.49
N GLU A 323 -2.53 7.46 -18.28
CA GLU A 323 -2.62 6.11 -17.72
C GLU A 323 -1.55 5.93 -16.63
N ILE A 324 -1.95 5.38 -15.49
CA ILE A 324 -1.02 5.19 -14.37
C ILE A 324 -0.10 3.99 -14.58
N ASP A 325 -0.57 2.95 -15.27
CA ASP A 325 0.17 1.69 -15.47
C ASP A 325 0.85 1.65 -16.84
N PRO A 326 2.21 1.72 -16.88
CA PRO A 326 2.95 1.70 -18.13
C PRO A 326 2.74 0.40 -18.92
N ARG A 327 2.51 -0.75 -18.23
CA ARG A 327 2.30 -2.04 -18.90
C ARG A 327 0.95 -2.12 -19.61
N ILE A 328 -0.10 -1.59 -18.99
CA ILE A 328 -1.43 -1.54 -19.62
C ILE A 328 -1.38 -0.65 -20.87
N ARG A 329 -0.76 0.53 -20.78
CA ARG A 329 -0.55 1.41 -21.92
C ARG A 329 0.24 0.72 -23.05
N ASP A 330 1.33 0.01 -22.71
CA ASP A 330 2.18 -0.68 -23.71
C ASP A 330 1.43 -1.84 -24.38
N LEU A 331 0.61 -2.58 -23.63
CA LEU A 331 -0.28 -3.59 -24.19
C LEU A 331 -1.31 -2.97 -25.16
N GLY A 332 -1.89 -1.82 -24.79
CA GLY A 332 -2.78 -1.08 -25.66
C GLY A 332 -2.10 -0.62 -26.95
N LYS A 333 -0.87 -0.09 -26.83
CA LYS A 333 -0.07 0.33 -27.99
C LYS A 333 0.24 -0.82 -28.94
N ALA A 334 0.51 -2.02 -28.41
CA ALA A 334 0.89 -3.18 -29.19
C ALA A 334 -0.30 -3.97 -29.73
N LEU A 335 -1.40 -4.10 -28.97
CA LEU A 335 -2.43 -5.12 -29.18
C LEU A 335 -3.85 -4.56 -29.35
N ASN A 336 -4.07 -3.23 -29.17
CA ASN A 336 -5.38 -2.65 -29.42
C ASN A 336 -5.67 -2.69 -30.95
N PRO A 337 -6.82 -3.19 -31.40
CA PRO A 337 -7.14 -3.32 -32.81
C PRO A 337 -7.07 -2.01 -33.62
N ASP A 338 -7.38 -0.87 -33.00
CA ASP A 338 -7.38 0.45 -33.65
C ASP A 338 -6.03 1.16 -33.55
N HIS A 339 -5.07 0.62 -32.81
CA HIS A 339 -3.74 1.22 -32.58
C HIS A 339 -3.74 2.70 -32.18
N PRO A 340 -4.62 3.17 -31.27
CA PRO A 340 -4.83 4.60 -31.03
C PRO A 340 -3.61 5.35 -30.52
N TYR A 341 -2.72 4.67 -29.80
CA TYR A 341 -1.47 5.27 -29.29
C TYR A 341 -0.38 5.50 -30.37
N GLN A 342 -0.63 5.07 -31.61
CA GLN A 342 0.24 5.31 -32.75
C GLN A 342 -0.22 6.52 -33.57
N ASP A 343 -1.42 7.06 -33.32
CA ASP A 343 -1.94 8.24 -34.00
C ASP A 343 -1.18 9.51 -33.54
N PRO A 344 -0.69 10.36 -34.46
CA PRO A 344 0.08 11.56 -34.12
C PRO A 344 -0.70 12.60 -33.32
N ARG A 345 -2.02 12.52 -33.27
CA ARG A 345 -2.88 13.39 -32.47
C ARG A 345 -2.88 13.02 -30.99
N VAL A 346 -2.28 11.88 -30.60
CA VAL A 346 -2.33 11.33 -29.24
C VAL A 346 -1.02 11.56 -28.51
N SER A 347 -1.09 12.27 -27.38
CA SER A 347 -0.01 12.40 -26.41
C SER A 347 -0.28 11.49 -25.22
N SER A 348 0.55 10.46 -25.04
CA SER A 348 0.41 9.48 -23.95
C SER A 348 1.29 9.83 -22.75
N HIS A 349 0.68 9.91 -21.57
CA HIS A 349 1.33 10.25 -20.30
C HIS A 349 1.20 9.08 -19.30
N ILE A 350 2.34 8.65 -18.72
CA ILE A 350 2.33 7.70 -17.60
C ILE A 350 2.32 8.50 -16.32
N ASP A 351 1.14 8.66 -15.73
CA ASP A 351 0.94 9.53 -14.58
C ASP A 351 -0.36 9.18 -13.82
N ASP A 352 -0.44 9.67 -12.58
CA ASP A 352 -1.70 9.74 -11.84
C ASP A 352 -2.57 10.87 -12.39
N GLY A 353 -3.85 10.61 -12.66
CA GLY A 353 -4.75 11.59 -13.28
C GLY A 353 -4.97 12.84 -12.46
N ARG A 354 -5.04 12.73 -11.11
CA ARG A 354 -5.18 13.88 -10.21
C ARG A 354 -3.91 14.72 -10.20
N ALA A 355 -2.76 14.06 -10.15
CA ALA A 355 -1.45 14.72 -10.19
C ALA A 355 -1.19 15.38 -11.56
N PHE A 356 -1.61 14.77 -12.65
CA PHE A 356 -1.56 15.35 -13.99
C PHE A 356 -2.34 16.65 -14.07
N LEU A 357 -3.62 16.65 -13.63
CA LEU A 357 -4.45 17.85 -13.58
C LEU A 357 -3.82 18.96 -12.71
N SER A 358 -3.17 18.61 -11.61
CA SER A 358 -2.53 19.59 -10.72
C SER A 358 -1.27 20.24 -11.30
N ARG A 359 -0.74 19.74 -12.42
CA ARG A 359 0.53 20.18 -13.01
C ARG A 359 0.37 20.75 -14.42
N THR A 360 -0.74 20.44 -15.10
CA THR A 360 -0.99 20.94 -16.45
C THR A 360 -1.65 22.31 -16.40
N ASP A 361 -1.23 23.21 -17.31
CA ASP A 361 -1.92 24.47 -17.54
C ASP A 361 -2.86 24.40 -18.76
N LYS A 362 -2.93 23.21 -19.42
CA LYS A 362 -3.77 22.99 -20.59
C LYS A 362 -5.25 23.01 -20.19
N LYS A 363 -6.09 23.44 -21.13
CA LYS A 363 -7.55 23.40 -21.04
C LYS A 363 -8.12 22.50 -22.12
N TYR A 364 -9.25 21.88 -21.82
CA TYR A 364 -9.86 20.84 -22.63
C TYR A 364 -11.32 21.14 -22.93
N ASP A 365 -11.79 20.66 -24.08
CA ASP A 365 -13.20 20.74 -24.44
C ASP A 365 -14.00 19.58 -23.84
N LEU A 366 -13.32 18.44 -23.60
CA LEU A 366 -13.86 17.30 -22.87
C LEU A 366 -12.78 16.70 -21.96
N ILE A 367 -13.11 16.56 -20.69
CA ILE A 367 -12.33 15.76 -19.73
C ILE A 367 -13.15 14.51 -19.41
N LEU A 368 -12.60 13.33 -19.71
CA LEU A 368 -13.25 12.06 -19.52
C LEU A 368 -12.53 11.23 -18.44
N LEU A 369 -13.25 10.85 -17.38
CA LEU A 369 -12.82 9.78 -16.49
C LEU A 369 -13.27 8.43 -17.07
N ALA A 370 -12.35 7.74 -17.72
CA ALA A 370 -12.59 6.52 -18.50
C ALA A 370 -12.48 5.27 -17.62
N LEU A 371 -13.53 4.93 -16.87
CA LEU A 371 -13.60 3.74 -16.01
C LEU A 371 -12.36 3.55 -15.08
N PRO A 372 -11.92 4.55 -14.32
CA PRO A 372 -10.68 4.46 -13.55
C PRO A 372 -10.82 3.60 -12.27
N ASP A 373 -11.80 2.69 -12.21
CA ASP A 373 -12.04 1.77 -11.08
C ASP A 373 -11.15 0.53 -11.21
N SER A 374 -10.04 0.53 -10.48
CA SER A 374 -9.05 -0.55 -10.53
C SER A 374 -9.32 -1.70 -9.55
N LEU A 375 -10.23 -1.54 -8.58
CA LEU A 375 -10.41 -2.44 -7.44
C LEU A 375 -9.09 -2.74 -6.68
N THR A 376 -8.07 -1.93 -6.86
CA THR A 376 -6.73 -2.14 -6.29
C THR A 376 -6.45 -1.08 -5.24
N LEU A 377 -6.00 -1.53 -4.06
CA LEU A 377 -5.54 -0.64 -2.99
C LEU A 377 -4.11 -0.17 -3.28
N VAL A 378 -3.79 1.04 -2.82
CA VAL A 378 -2.40 1.50 -2.78
C VAL A 378 -1.63 0.59 -1.83
N ASN A 379 -0.63 -0.11 -2.37
CA ASN A 379 0.12 -1.10 -1.61
C ASN A 379 0.79 -0.48 -0.38
N GLY A 380 0.50 -1.07 0.77
CA GLY A 380 1.39 -1.03 1.92
C GLY A 380 0.95 -0.24 3.12
N ALA A 381 -0.01 0.69 3.09
CA ALA A 381 -0.26 1.47 4.29
C ALA A 381 -1.58 2.24 4.38
N SER A 382 -2.54 2.09 3.49
CA SER A 382 -3.80 2.81 3.64
C SER A 382 -4.98 2.09 3.00
N SER A 383 -6.19 2.34 3.50
CA SER A 383 -7.44 1.94 2.87
C SER A 383 -7.76 2.74 1.58
N LEU A 384 -6.76 3.43 1.02
CA LEU A 384 -6.84 4.16 -0.25
C LEU A 384 -6.73 3.21 -1.44
N ARG A 385 -7.60 3.43 -2.42
CA ARG A 385 -7.46 2.87 -3.77
C ARG A 385 -6.70 3.83 -4.68
N LEU A 386 -6.14 3.32 -5.76
CA LEU A 386 -5.41 4.14 -6.73
C LEU A 386 -6.27 5.32 -7.26
N GLU A 387 -7.57 5.06 -7.46
CA GLU A 387 -8.53 6.03 -7.99
C GLU A 387 -9.17 6.93 -6.92
N SER A 388 -8.94 6.72 -5.62
CA SER A 388 -9.70 7.38 -4.55
C SER A 388 -9.73 8.91 -4.67
N TYR A 389 -8.62 9.53 -5.00
CA TYR A 389 -8.52 10.98 -5.14
C TYR A 389 -9.09 11.53 -6.46
N LEU A 390 -9.43 10.69 -7.43
CA LEU A 390 -10.08 11.11 -8.68
C LEU A 390 -11.57 11.41 -8.50
N PHE A 391 -12.19 10.84 -7.47
CA PHE A 391 -13.63 10.97 -7.23
C PHE A 391 -14.00 11.93 -6.10
N THR A 392 -13.06 12.75 -5.66
CA THR A 392 -13.33 13.76 -4.63
C THR A 392 -13.93 15.02 -5.25
N LYS A 393 -14.68 15.79 -4.42
CA LYS A 393 -15.18 17.09 -4.81
C LYS A 393 -14.08 17.99 -5.40
N GLN A 394 -12.92 18.02 -4.75
CA GLN A 394 -11.77 18.81 -5.18
C GLN A 394 -11.18 18.34 -6.52
N ALA A 395 -11.29 17.04 -6.83
CA ALA A 395 -10.91 16.54 -8.15
C ALA A 395 -11.84 17.07 -9.25
N PHE A 396 -13.14 17.11 -8.98
CA PHE A 396 -14.12 17.62 -9.92
C PHE A 396 -14.00 19.14 -10.09
N GLU A 397 -13.72 19.88 -9.01
CA GLU A 397 -13.39 21.31 -9.07
C GLU A 397 -12.15 21.56 -9.93
N SER A 398 -11.09 20.75 -9.73
CA SER A 398 -9.89 20.82 -10.56
C SER A 398 -10.19 20.50 -12.03
N ALA A 399 -11.03 19.51 -12.33
CA ALA A 399 -11.44 19.20 -13.70
C ALA A 399 -12.22 20.38 -14.32
N ARG A 400 -13.18 20.96 -13.59
CA ARG A 400 -13.91 22.17 -14.03
C ARG A 400 -12.97 23.31 -14.39
N ASP A 401 -11.98 23.57 -13.55
CA ASP A 401 -11.04 24.68 -13.74
C ASP A 401 -10.13 24.48 -14.96
N HIS A 402 -10.01 23.24 -15.49
CA HIS A 402 -9.28 22.90 -16.72
C HIS A 402 -10.18 22.75 -17.95
N LEU A 403 -11.44 23.17 -17.89
CA LEU A 403 -12.30 23.22 -19.07
C LEU A 403 -12.13 24.52 -19.86
N ASN A 404 -12.22 24.41 -21.17
CA ASN A 404 -12.44 25.52 -22.07
C ASN A 404 -13.87 26.05 -21.93
N PRO A 405 -14.16 27.32 -22.27
CA PRO A 405 -15.52 27.80 -22.44
C PRO A 405 -16.29 26.90 -23.42
N GLY A 406 -17.43 26.37 -23.01
CA GLY A 406 -18.21 25.41 -23.78
C GLY A 406 -17.78 23.96 -23.58
N GLY A 407 -16.82 23.71 -22.70
CA GLY A 407 -16.31 22.36 -22.40
C GLY A 407 -17.16 21.64 -21.36
N ALA A 408 -16.93 20.33 -21.23
CA ALA A 408 -17.62 19.48 -20.26
C ALA A 408 -16.70 18.43 -19.62
N PHE A 409 -17.12 17.98 -18.46
CA PHE A 409 -16.57 16.84 -17.75
C PHE A 409 -17.53 15.67 -17.83
N ALA A 410 -17.03 14.47 -18.11
CA ALA A 410 -17.84 13.28 -18.16
C ALA A 410 -17.15 12.08 -17.49
N MET A 411 -17.96 11.17 -16.98
CA MET A 411 -17.51 9.88 -16.47
C MET A 411 -18.58 8.82 -16.68
N TYR A 412 -18.19 7.58 -16.80
CA TYR A 412 -19.11 6.45 -16.87
C TYR A 412 -18.51 5.24 -16.18
N ASN A 413 -19.39 4.39 -15.65
CA ASN A 413 -19.02 3.12 -15.05
C ASN A 413 -20.25 2.22 -14.90
N TYR A 414 -19.98 0.93 -14.63
CA TYR A 414 -20.97 0.03 -14.04
C TYR A 414 -20.89 0.17 -12.50
N TYR A 415 -21.73 1.05 -11.96
CA TYR A 415 -21.63 1.48 -10.56
C TYR A 415 -22.17 0.46 -9.55
N ARG A 416 -22.80 -0.62 -9.99
CA ARG A 416 -23.39 -1.71 -9.19
C ARG A 416 -24.47 -1.27 -8.21
N GLU A 417 -24.41 -0.04 -7.70
CA GLU A 417 -25.32 0.56 -6.71
C GLU A 417 -25.83 1.92 -7.21
N THR A 418 -27.13 2.13 -7.12
CA THR A 418 -27.76 3.38 -7.56
C THR A 418 -27.34 4.58 -6.71
N TRP A 419 -27.16 4.38 -5.39
CA TRP A 419 -26.71 5.44 -4.50
C TRP A 419 -25.32 5.99 -4.86
N LEU A 420 -24.48 5.16 -5.48
CA LEU A 420 -23.15 5.60 -5.91
C LEU A 420 -23.25 6.54 -7.13
N ILE A 421 -24.18 6.27 -8.06
CA ILE A 421 -24.48 7.18 -9.16
C ILE A 421 -24.97 8.52 -8.61
N ASP A 422 -25.91 8.49 -7.65
CA ASP A 422 -26.46 9.70 -7.02
C ASP A 422 -25.39 10.48 -6.25
N ARG A 423 -24.47 9.79 -5.56
CA ARG A 423 -23.33 10.42 -4.87
C ARG A 423 -22.41 11.14 -5.85
N LEU A 424 -22.08 10.52 -6.99
CA LEU A 424 -21.21 11.11 -8.00
C LEU A 424 -21.91 12.28 -8.72
N ALA A 425 -23.21 12.16 -9.01
CA ALA A 425 -24.01 13.23 -9.55
C ALA A 425 -24.09 14.45 -8.58
N LEU A 426 -24.27 14.18 -7.27
CA LEU A 426 -24.20 15.21 -6.24
C LEU A 426 -22.81 15.85 -6.16
N THR A 427 -21.74 15.07 -6.33
CA THR A 427 -20.38 15.59 -6.37
C THR A 427 -20.19 16.53 -7.56
N ALA A 428 -20.67 16.13 -8.76
CA ALA A 428 -20.65 16.97 -9.95
C ALA A 428 -21.46 18.25 -9.75
N GLN A 429 -22.69 18.15 -9.25
CA GLN A 429 -23.51 19.33 -8.93
C GLN A 429 -22.82 20.27 -7.94
N THR A 430 -22.21 19.73 -6.89
CA THR A 430 -21.52 20.54 -5.87
C THR A 430 -20.30 21.26 -6.43
N ALA A 431 -19.56 20.63 -7.36
CA ALA A 431 -18.35 21.20 -7.96
C ALA A 431 -18.67 22.22 -9.07
N PHE A 432 -19.71 21.99 -9.86
CA PHE A 432 -20.05 22.82 -11.03
C PHE A 432 -21.16 23.86 -10.76
N GLY A 433 -21.97 23.68 -9.70
CA GLY A 433 -23.00 24.61 -9.30
C GLY A 433 -24.39 24.39 -9.95
N HIS A 434 -24.49 23.39 -10.86
CA HIS A 434 -25.74 23.03 -11.54
C HIS A 434 -25.86 21.51 -11.69
N LYS A 435 -27.06 21.02 -12.06
CA LYS A 435 -27.33 19.58 -12.17
C LYS A 435 -26.62 18.98 -13.37
N PRO A 436 -26.01 17.79 -13.21
CA PRO A 436 -25.45 17.02 -14.33
C PRO A 436 -26.52 16.28 -15.12
N CYS A 437 -26.21 15.90 -16.34
CA CYS A 437 -26.91 14.85 -17.08
C CYS A 437 -26.54 13.48 -16.48
N VAL A 438 -27.53 12.61 -16.30
CA VAL A 438 -27.31 11.22 -15.83
C VAL A 438 -28.09 10.26 -16.71
N ASP A 439 -27.40 9.64 -17.65
CA ASP A 439 -27.96 8.62 -18.53
C ASP A 439 -27.73 7.24 -17.90
N LYS A 440 -28.80 6.62 -17.40
CA LYS A 440 -28.77 5.25 -16.84
C LYS A 440 -29.08 4.22 -17.92
N ILE A 441 -28.28 3.15 -17.98
CA ILE A 441 -28.29 2.16 -19.08
C ILE A 441 -28.33 0.75 -18.52
N GLY A 442 -28.93 -0.15 -19.29
CA GLY A 442 -28.96 -1.58 -19.00
C GLY A 442 -29.94 -2.01 -17.92
N ASP A 443 -29.95 -3.33 -17.67
CA ASP A 443 -30.83 -3.95 -16.70
C ASP A 443 -30.50 -3.48 -15.29
N GLY A 444 -31.50 -3.04 -14.55
CA GLY A 444 -31.36 -2.52 -13.18
C GLY A 444 -30.76 -1.12 -13.09
N LEU A 445 -30.54 -0.41 -14.22
CA LEU A 445 -30.10 1.00 -14.28
C LEU A 445 -28.85 1.30 -13.43
N ARG A 446 -27.89 0.36 -13.41
CA ARG A 446 -26.66 0.45 -12.60
C ARG A 446 -25.44 0.89 -13.43
N GLN A 447 -25.52 0.83 -14.75
CA GLN A 447 -24.57 1.46 -15.65
C GLN A 447 -25.04 2.89 -15.91
N ALA A 448 -24.16 3.86 -15.77
CA ALA A 448 -24.53 5.26 -15.98
C ALA A 448 -23.38 6.07 -16.56
N VAL A 449 -23.77 7.09 -17.32
CA VAL A 449 -22.91 8.17 -17.79
C VAL A 449 -23.34 9.44 -17.06
N VAL A 450 -22.40 10.09 -16.37
CA VAL A 450 -22.60 11.38 -15.73
C VAL A 450 -21.83 12.40 -16.52
N THR A 451 -22.50 13.41 -17.06
CA THR A 451 -21.88 14.51 -17.82
C THR A 451 -22.30 15.84 -17.23
N VAL A 452 -21.36 16.77 -17.07
CA VAL A 452 -21.63 18.12 -16.61
C VAL A 452 -20.83 19.12 -17.42
N GLY A 453 -21.50 20.09 -18.02
CA GLY A 453 -20.88 21.19 -18.75
C GLY A 453 -20.23 22.20 -17.82
N LEU A 454 -19.35 23.06 -18.33
CA LEU A 454 -18.81 24.18 -17.55
C LEU A 454 -19.93 25.09 -17.05
N THR A 455 -20.91 25.32 -17.90
CA THR A 455 -22.19 25.96 -17.57
C THR A 455 -23.36 25.05 -17.94
N GLU A 456 -24.54 25.30 -17.44
CA GLU A 456 -25.74 24.51 -17.76
C GLU A 456 -26.05 24.48 -19.28
N GLN A 457 -25.65 25.53 -20.00
CA GLN A 457 -25.83 25.65 -21.46
C GLN A 457 -24.83 24.82 -22.27
N ASP A 458 -23.74 24.35 -21.62
CA ASP A 458 -22.68 23.59 -22.27
C ASP A 458 -22.96 22.07 -22.24
N GLN A 459 -24.16 21.67 -21.81
CA GLN A 459 -24.59 20.27 -21.79
C GLN A 459 -25.96 20.10 -22.44
N THR A 460 -26.19 18.94 -23.05
CA THR A 460 -27.49 18.58 -23.62
C THR A 460 -27.93 17.25 -23.03
N CYS A 461 -28.83 17.28 -22.06
CA CYS A 461 -29.27 16.09 -21.35
C CYS A 461 -30.30 15.30 -22.15
N GLY A 462 -30.05 13.98 -22.30
CA GLY A 462 -31.10 13.02 -22.65
C GLY A 462 -31.95 12.69 -21.42
N SER A 463 -31.33 12.71 -20.24
CA SER A 463 -31.99 12.54 -18.95
C SER A 463 -31.29 13.42 -17.90
N GLU A 464 -32.07 14.29 -17.25
CA GLU A 464 -31.60 15.08 -16.12
C GLU A 464 -31.59 14.25 -14.83
N TRP A 465 -30.60 14.51 -13.98
CA TRP A 465 -30.58 13.90 -12.66
C TRP A 465 -31.73 14.43 -11.79
N ALA A 466 -32.50 13.51 -11.20
CA ALA A 466 -33.65 13.85 -10.37
C ALA A 466 -33.28 14.66 -9.10
N GLY A 467 -32.02 14.60 -8.69
CA GLY A 467 -31.52 15.26 -7.48
C GLY A 467 -31.19 14.28 -6.34
N ALA A 468 -30.48 14.77 -5.35
CA ALA A 468 -30.13 14.01 -4.16
C ALA A 468 -31.37 13.72 -3.30
N THR A 469 -31.43 12.53 -2.72
CA THR A 469 -32.42 12.14 -1.70
C THR A 469 -31.77 12.18 -0.32
N SER A 470 -32.58 12.04 0.75
CA SER A 470 -32.06 11.90 2.12
C SER A 470 -31.16 10.68 2.33
N ALA A 471 -31.22 9.70 1.43
CA ALA A 471 -30.38 8.52 1.42
C ALA A 471 -29.07 8.70 0.61
N THR A 472 -28.89 9.81 -0.12
CA THR A 472 -27.70 10.05 -0.92
C THR A 472 -26.52 10.41 -0.01
N PRO A 473 -25.40 9.63 0.00
CA PRO A 473 -24.23 9.97 0.79
C PRO A 473 -23.59 11.28 0.33
N PRO A 474 -22.97 12.05 1.24
CA PRO A 474 -22.30 13.29 0.87
C PRO A 474 -21.11 13.02 -0.08
N PRO A 475 -20.69 14.02 -0.89
CA PRO A 475 -19.51 13.91 -1.75
C PRO A 475 -18.27 13.46 -0.99
N ALA A 476 -17.45 12.61 -1.61
CA ALA A 476 -16.13 12.30 -1.12
C ALA A 476 -15.23 13.55 -1.20
N THR A 477 -14.31 13.70 -0.25
CA THR A 477 -13.38 14.83 -0.17
C THR A 477 -11.94 14.34 -0.05
N ASP A 478 -10.96 15.20 -0.30
CA ASP A 478 -9.53 14.85 -0.17
C ASP A 478 -9.17 14.41 1.26
N ASN A 479 -9.91 14.87 2.27
CA ASN A 479 -9.74 14.35 3.65
C ASN A 479 -10.43 13.00 3.88
N ARG A 480 -11.49 12.69 3.12
CA ARG A 480 -12.28 11.45 3.21
C ARG A 480 -12.54 10.88 1.82
N PRO A 481 -11.51 10.38 1.13
CA PRO A 481 -11.62 9.91 -0.25
C PRO A 481 -12.20 8.49 -0.35
N PHE A 482 -13.22 8.17 0.44
CA PHE A 482 -13.83 6.85 0.52
C PHE A 482 -15.14 6.81 -0.27
N LEU A 483 -15.02 6.80 -1.60
CA LEU A 483 -16.16 6.83 -2.52
C LEU A 483 -17.18 5.72 -2.24
N TYR A 484 -16.69 4.51 -1.98
CA TYR A 484 -17.49 3.30 -1.85
C TYR A 484 -18.04 3.04 -0.43
N LEU A 485 -17.89 3.98 0.48
CA LEU A 485 -18.42 3.90 1.83
C LEU A 485 -19.78 4.60 1.90
N PHE A 486 -20.86 3.81 2.06
CA PHE A 486 -22.23 4.33 2.11
C PHE A 486 -22.50 5.11 3.39
N THR A 487 -22.03 4.63 4.53
CA THR A 487 -22.26 5.25 5.84
C THR A 487 -20.93 5.69 6.47
N ASP A 488 -21.00 6.68 7.37
CA ASP A 488 -19.84 7.14 8.16
C ASP A 488 -19.50 6.18 9.31
N ARG A 489 -19.56 4.87 9.06
CA ARG A 489 -19.27 3.80 10.05
C ARG A 489 -18.25 2.85 9.47
N ILE A 490 -17.40 2.33 10.33
CA ILE A 490 -16.50 1.25 9.94
C ILE A 490 -17.35 0.00 9.69
N PRO A 491 -17.31 -0.62 8.51
CA PRO A 491 -18.05 -1.84 8.22
C PRO A 491 -17.74 -2.96 9.24
N SER A 492 -18.75 -3.74 9.61
CA SER A 492 -18.63 -4.81 10.62
C SER A 492 -17.54 -5.82 10.26
N LEU A 493 -17.36 -6.11 8.98
CA LEU A 493 -16.30 -7.01 8.51
C LEU A 493 -14.90 -6.51 8.92
N TYR A 494 -14.63 -5.21 8.82
CA TYR A 494 -13.36 -4.63 9.29
C TYR A 494 -13.24 -4.75 10.81
N LEU A 495 -14.28 -4.38 11.58
CA LEU A 495 -14.24 -4.45 13.04
C LEU A 495 -13.98 -5.88 13.54
N VAL A 496 -14.67 -6.86 12.98
CA VAL A 496 -14.47 -8.29 13.33
C VAL A 496 -13.06 -8.73 12.96
N THR A 497 -12.59 -8.39 11.76
CA THR A 497 -11.24 -8.79 11.31
C THR A 497 -10.16 -8.14 12.18
N LEU A 498 -10.25 -6.84 12.46
CA LEU A 498 -9.30 -6.14 13.33
C LEU A 498 -9.33 -6.69 14.77
N GLY A 499 -10.53 -7.01 15.29
CA GLY A 499 -10.68 -7.66 16.59
C GLY A 499 -9.97 -9.03 16.64
N LEU A 500 -10.13 -9.84 15.59
CA LEU A 500 -9.46 -11.14 15.48
C LEU A 500 -7.94 -10.99 15.36
N ILE A 501 -7.45 -9.98 14.61
CA ILE A 501 -6.02 -9.66 14.51
C ILE A 501 -5.44 -9.30 15.88
N LEU A 502 -6.13 -8.44 16.64
CA LEU A 502 -5.68 -8.05 17.99
C LEU A 502 -5.67 -9.25 18.94
N ILE A 503 -6.70 -10.10 18.90
CA ILE A 503 -6.75 -11.33 19.69
C ILE A 503 -5.60 -12.26 19.29
N ALA A 504 -5.38 -12.49 18.00
CA ALA A 504 -4.26 -13.29 17.51
C ALA A 504 -2.91 -12.73 17.96
N GLY A 505 -2.78 -11.39 17.97
CA GLY A 505 -1.61 -10.68 18.48
C GLY A 505 -1.38 -10.96 19.98
N LEU A 506 -2.40 -10.81 20.80
CA LEU A 506 -2.33 -11.08 22.24
C LEU A 506 -1.97 -12.55 22.53
N VAL A 507 -2.64 -13.48 21.84
CA VAL A 507 -2.37 -14.91 21.99
C VAL A 507 -0.96 -15.27 21.51
N GLY A 508 -0.55 -14.77 20.35
CA GLY A 508 0.78 -15.02 19.77
C GLY A 508 1.91 -14.54 20.69
N VAL A 509 1.78 -13.35 21.25
CA VAL A 509 2.73 -12.77 22.21
C VAL A 509 2.74 -13.56 23.52
N GLY A 510 1.57 -13.98 24.01
CA GLY A 510 1.45 -14.82 25.20
C GLY A 510 2.17 -16.15 25.05
N ILE A 511 1.96 -16.85 23.92
CA ILE A 511 2.63 -18.12 23.60
C ILE A 511 4.14 -17.90 23.40
N ALA A 512 4.55 -16.88 22.66
CA ALA A 512 5.95 -16.61 22.35
C ALA A 512 6.80 -16.39 23.60
N GLY A 513 6.25 -15.72 24.62
CA GLY A 513 6.97 -15.36 25.82
C GLY A 513 6.75 -16.27 27.03
N GLY A 514 6.00 -17.40 26.88
CA GLY A 514 5.73 -18.32 27.99
C GLY A 514 5.02 -17.62 29.14
N GLY A 515 4.01 -16.78 28.91
CA GLY A 515 3.21 -16.07 29.91
C GLY A 515 3.91 -14.88 30.58
N SER A 516 5.23 -14.73 30.45
CA SER A 516 6.00 -13.64 31.05
C SER A 516 6.18 -12.42 30.12
N SER A 517 5.81 -12.52 28.83
CA SER A 517 6.03 -11.46 27.84
C SER A 517 5.39 -10.14 28.22
N PHE A 518 4.13 -10.16 28.64
CA PHE A 518 3.42 -8.94 29.03
C PHE A 518 4.04 -8.26 30.26
N LYS A 519 4.51 -9.05 31.25
CA LYS A 519 5.22 -8.51 32.42
C LYS A 519 6.53 -7.85 32.01
N ARG A 520 7.27 -8.45 31.08
CA ARG A 520 8.54 -7.91 30.56
C ARG A 520 8.33 -6.66 29.73
N MET A 521 7.23 -6.55 28.95
CA MET A 521 6.94 -5.38 28.12
C MET A 521 6.27 -4.24 28.88
N ARG A 522 5.60 -4.50 30.02
CA ARG A 522 4.91 -3.46 30.81
C ARG A 522 5.74 -2.22 31.13
N PRO A 523 7.05 -2.31 31.48
CA PRO A 523 7.90 -1.13 31.71
C PRO A 523 8.15 -0.29 30.45
N TYR A 524 7.79 -0.79 29.26
CA TYR A 524 8.00 -0.20 27.95
C TYR A 524 6.69 0.21 27.27
N ALA A 525 5.64 0.48 28.05
CA ALA A 525 4.34 0.92 27.54
C ALA A 525 4.44 2.27 26.80
N ASP A 526 5.39 3.12 27.18
CA ASP A 526 5.73 4.36 26.49
C ASP A 526 6.23 4.06 25.06
N LEU A 527 7.09 3.06 24.87
CA LEU A 527 7.59 2.64 23.53
C LEU A 527 6.51 1.97 22.68
N PHE A 528 5.58 1.24 23.31
CA PHE A 528 4.41 0.71 22.64
C PHE A 528 3.55 1.82 22.04
N LEU A 529 3.24 2.87 22.83
CA LEU A 529 2.45 4.01 22.35
C LEU A 529 3.21 4.84 21.31
N LEU A 530 4.53 4.96 21.43
CA LEU A 530 5.37 5.58 20.39
C LEU A 530 5.27 4.84 19.07
N GLY A 531 5.28 3.48 19.08
CA GLY A 531 5.11 2.67 17.89
C GLY A 531 3.74 2.83 17.24
N ALA A 532 2.68 2.86 18.06
CA ALA A 532 1.30 3.05 17.57
C ALA A 532 1.13 4.46 16.93
N GLY A 533 1.64 5.50 17.59
CA GLY A 533 1.60 6.86 17.05
C GLY A 533 2.45 7.02 15.78
N PHE A 534 3.62 6.36 15.71
CA PHE A 534 4.48 6.36 14.53
C PHE A 534 3.77 5.78 13.31
N MET A 535 3.08 4.66 13.45
CA MET A 535 2.35 4.03 12.34
C MET A 535 1.27 4.97 11.78
N LEU A 536 0.54 5.69 12.63
CA LEU A 536 -0.45 6.66 12.18
C LEU A 536 0.17 7.86 11.46
N LEU A 537 1.36 8.32 11.88
CA LEU A 537 2.08 9.38 11.17
C LEU A 537 2.59 8.91 9.81
N GLU A 538 3.05 7.68 9.73
CA GLU A 538 3.48 7.08 8.47
C GLU A 538 2.31 7.00 7.48
N THR A 539 1.17 6.46 7.89
CA THR A 539 -0.06 6.40 7.08
C THR A 539 -0.49 7.79 6.62
N LYS A 540 -0.53 8.80 7.54
CA LYS A 540 -0.87 10.18 7.19
C LYS A 540 0.10 10.76 6.18
N SER A 541 1.40 10.47 6.31
CA SER A 541 2.41 10.93 5.35
C SER A 541 2.20 10.30 3.97
N ILE A 542 2.00 8.99 3.88
CA ILE A 542 1.76 8.29 2.61
C ILE A 542 0.53 8.86 1.92
N THR A 543 -0.59 9.04 2.64
CA THR A 543 -1.83 9.57 2.06
C THR A 543 -1.70 11.04 1.64
N GLY A 544 -0.99 11.85 2.41
CA GLY A 544 -0.69 13.25 2.06
C GLY A 544 0.19 13.37 0.81
N PHE A 545 1.26 12.58 0.73
CA PHE A 545 2.11 12.57 -0.46
C PHE A 545 1.39 11.98 -1.69
N ALA A 546 0.52 10.99 -1.51
CA ALA A 546 -0.33 10.46 -2.58
C ALA A 546 -1.26 11.54 -3.13
N LEU A 547 -1.84 12.40 -2.28
CA LEU A 547 -2.62 13.54 -2.72
C LEU A 547 -1.78 14.59 -3.47
N LEU A 548 -0.58 14.89 -2.96
CA LEU A 548 0.26 15.99 -3.48
C LEU A 548 1.00 15.64 -4.78
N PHE A 549 1.38 14.38 -4.95
CA PHE A 549 2.27 13.93 -6.02
C PHE A 549 1.71 12.77 -6.84
N GLY A 550 0.54 12.26 -6.48
CA GLY A 550 -0.14 11.12 -7.10
C GLY A 550 0.09 9.81 -6.36
N THR A 551 -0.82 8.87 -6.62
CA THR A 551 -0.81 7.52 -6.04
C THR A 551 0.18 6.57 -6.71
N THR A 552 1.19 7.12 -7.40
CA THR A 552 2.14 6.32 -8.16
C THR A 552 3.04 5.49 -7.25
N TRP A 553 3.47 4.33 -7.76
CA TRP A 553 4.41 3.46 -7.06
C TRP A 553 5.71 4.18 -6.65
N VAL A 554 6.19 5.08 -7.50
CA VAL A 554 7.41 5.87 -7.25
C VAL A 554 7.22 6.78 -6.04
N VAL A 555 6.10 7.48 -5.96
CA VAL A 555 5.78 8.37 -4.83
C VAL A 555 5.74 7.57 -3.52
N ASN A 556 5.04 6.44 -3.51
CA ASN A 556 4.96 5.58 -2.33
C ASN A 556 6.34 5.07 -1.90
N ALA A 557 7.16 4.61 -2.84
CA ALA A 557 8.50 4.14 -2.55
C ALA A 557 9.41 5.24 -1.99
N ILE A 558 9.32 6.46 -2.52
CA ILE A 558 10.07 7.62 -2.02
C ILE A 558 9.63 7.98 -0.59
N VAL A 559 8.34 7.91 -0.28
CA VAL A 559 7.84 8.21 1.06
C VAL A 559 8.33 7.16 2.05
N PHE A 560 8.21 5.87 1.76
CA PHE A 560 8.71 4.80 2.62
C PHE A 560 10.23 4.92 2.85
N ALA A 561 11.00 5.11 1.79
CA ALA A 561 12.45 5.31 1.93
C ALA A 561 12.77 6.58 2.72
N GLY A 562 12.03 7.67 2.48
CA GLY A 562 12.18 8.95 3.18
C GLY A 562 11.91 8.84 4.67
N VAL A 563 10.85 8.12 5.06
CA VAL A 563 10.56 7.82 6.47
C VAL A 563 11.72 7.09 7.12
N LEU A 564 12.22 6.01 6.50
CA LEU A 564 13.37 5.26 7.04
C LEU A 564 14.66 6.09 7.10
N VAL A 565 14.89 6.98 6.13
CA VAL A 565 16.02 7.91 6.14
C VAL A 565 15.87 8.90 7.31
N ALA A 566 14.67 9.42 7.57
CA ALA A 566 14.41 10.29 8.72
C ALA A 566 14.66 9.56 10.06
N VAL A 567 14.22 8.29 10.16
CA VAL A 567 14.50 7.43 11.32
C VAL A 567 15.99 7.19 11.49
N LEU A 568 16.71 6.86 10.42
CA LEU A 568 18.15 6.66 10.43
C LEU A 568 18.89 7.92 10.82
N ALA A 569 18.48 9.09 10.33
CA ALA A 569 19.02 10.38 10.71
C ALA A 569 18.81 10.66 12.21
N ALA A 570 17.62 10.35 12.75
CA ALA A 570 17.34 10.49 14.18
C ALA A 570 18.25 9.59 15.05
N VAL A 571 18.49 8.36 14.61
CA VAL A 571 19.41 7.41 15.28
C VAL A 571 20.86 7.94 15.24
N GLU A 572 21.33 8.40 14.06
CA GLU A 572 22.69 8.94 13.91
C GLU A 572 22.89 10.24 14.73
N VAL A 573 21.92 11.13 14.75
CA VAL A 573 21.95 12.34 15.60
C VAL A 573 22.01 11.95 17.05
N THR A 574 21.19 11.02 17.51
CA THR A 574 21.18 10.55 18.91
C THR A 574 22.50 9.88 19.29
N ARG A 575 23.15 9.17 18.35
CA ARG A 575 24.41 8.48 18.58
C ARG A 575 25.62 9.43 18.62
N ARG A 576 25.65 10.45 17.76
CA ARG A 576 26.84 11.32 17.57
C ARG A 576 26.81 12.59 18.40
N PHE A 577 25.62 13.11 18.68
CA PHE A 577 25.44 14.42 19.30
C PHE A 577 24.73 14.34 20.64
N LYS A 578 24.98 15.32 21.50
CA LYS A 578 24.16 15.52 22.71
C LYS A 578 22.77 16.02 22.28
N THR A 579 21.80 15.13 22.26
CA THR A 579 20.43 15.49 21.91
C THR A 579 19.76 16.30 23.03
N PRO A 580 18.82 17.21 22.69
CA PRO A 580 18.05 17.96 23.68
C PRO A 580 17.32 17.03 24.67
N PRO A 581 16.91 17.52 25.84
CA PRO A 581 16.12 16.73 26.78
C PRO A 581 14.87 16.14 26.11
N VAL A 582 14.44 14.97 26.56
CA VAL A 582 13.26 14.27 25.99
C VAL A 582 12.02 15.15 25.98
N LYS A 583 11.83 15.99 27.03
CA LYS A 583 10.71 16.95 27.10
C LYS A 583 10.73 17.96 25.94
N VAL A 584 11.90 18.44 25.54
CA VAL A 584 12.05 19.37 24.40
C VAL A 584 11.70 18.64 23.10
N MET A 585 12.11 17.38 22.96
CA MET A 585 11.77 16.58 21.78
C MET A 585 10.26 16.31 21.68
N PHE A 586 9.58 16.07 22.79
CA PHE A 586 8.11 16.01 22.81
C PHE A 586 7.47 17.36 22.44
N ALA A 587 8.02 18.48 22.88
CA ALA A 587 7.54 19.80 22.48
C ALA A 587 7.72 20.02 20.96
N VAL A 588 8.84 19.60 20.36
CA VAL A 588 9.06 19.62 18.91
C VAL A 588 8.08 18.70 18.18
N LEU A 589 7.83 17.49 18.72
CA LEU A 589 6.87 16.54 18.17
C LEU A 589 5.44 17.14 18.15
N PHE A 590 4.97 17.67 19.27
CA PHE A 590 3.64 18.29 19.33
C PHE A 590 3.55 19.55 18.48
N GLY A 591 4.63 20.35 18.41
CA GLY A 591 4.73 21.48 17.49
C GLY A 591 4.62 21.06 16.03
N GLY A 592 5.29 19.97 15.64
CA GLY A 592 5.19 19.38 14.30
C GLY A 592 3.79 18.84 13.99
N LEU A 593 3.14 18.18 14.96
CA LEU A 593 1.75 17.74 14.82
C LEU A 593 0.78 18.92 14.67
N ALA A 594 0.95 19.97 15.47
CA ALA A 594 0.16 21.19 15.38
C ALA A 594 0.37 21.87 14.01
N LEU A 595 1.60 21.92 13.51
CA LEU A 595 1.92 22.43 12.19
C LEU A 595 1.21 21.63 11.10
N SER A 596 1.28 20.29 11.16
CA SER A 596 0.57 19.39 10.22
C SER A 596 -0.95 19.54 10.32
N TRP A 597 -1.48 19.93 11.48
CA TRP A 597 -2.90 20.19 11.66
C TRP A 597 -3.33 21.53 11.06
N VAL A 598 -2.55 22.58 11.27
CA VAL A 598 -2.86 23.95 10.78
C VAL A 598 -2.68 24.07 9.26
N PHE A 599 -1.71 23.34 8.69
CA PHE A 599 -1.41 23.35 7.27
C PHE A 599 -1.82 22.01 6.62
N PRO A 600 -3.10 21.86 6.21
CA PRO A 600 -3.53 20.64 5.53
C PRO A 600 -2.84 20.50 4.15
N ASP A 601 -2.63 19.25 3.73
CA ASP A 601 -1.92 18.94 2.49
C ASP A 601 -2.54 19.63 1.26
N SER A 602 -3.86 19.85 1.25
CA SER A 602 -4.57 20.53 0.17
C SER A 602 -4.09 21.97 -0.08
N TRP A 603 -3.61 22.68 0.93
CA TRP A 603 -3.05 24.03 0.76
C TRP A 603 -1.74 24.04 -0.03
N LEU A 604 -1.00 22.94 0.04
CA LEU A 604 0.26 22.81 -0.68
C LEU A 604 0.05 22.62 -2.19
N LEU A 605 -1.13 22.20 -2.63
CA LEU A 605 -1.43 21.95 -4.05
C LEU A 605 -1.25 23.20 -4.92
N GLY A 606 -1.51 24.40 -4.38
CA GLY A 606 -1.30 25.67 -5.07
C GLY A 606 0.15 26.13 -5.20
N MET A 607 1.13 25.39 -4.61
CA MET A 607 2.54 25.76 -4.66
C MET A 607 3.24 25.13 -5.88
N PRO A 608 4.32 25.76 -6.42
CA PRO A 608 5.18 25.13 -7.40
C PRO A 608 5.74 23.80 -6.90
N VAL A 609 5.87 22.78 -7.77
CA VAL A 609 6.16 21.40 -7.40
C VAL A 609 7.41 21.26 -6.50
N GLY A 610 8.49 21.97 -6.77
CA GLY A 610 9.72 21.92 -5.97
C GLY A 610 9.53 22.47 -4.53
N LEU A 611 8.85 23.62 -4.40
CA LEU A 611 8.53 24.21 -3.10
C LEU A 611 7.52 23.34 -2.34
N ARG A 612 6.50 22.82 -3.03
CA ARG A 612 5.54 21.86 -2.50
C ARG A 612 6.24 20.65 -1.88
N ALA A 613 7.18 20.05 -2.61
CA ALA A 613 7.94 18.89 -2.13
C ALA A 613 8.77 19.22 -0.89
N LEU A 614 9.49 20.35 -0.89
CA LEU A 614 10.30 20.76 0.26
C LEU A 614 9.43 20.98 1.51
N VAL A 615 8.36 21.73 1.39
CA VAL A 615 7.46 22.05 2.52
C VAL A 615 6.75 20.80 3.01
N ALA A 616 6.24 19.96 2.11
CA ALA A 616 5.60 18.68 2.47
C ALA A 616 6.55 17.76 3.25
N VAL A 617 7.80 17.61 2.79
CA VAL A 617 8.84 16.81 3.47
C VAL A 617 9.12 17.38 4.87
N LEU A 618 9.28 18.68 5.01
CA LEU A 618 9.55 19.30 6.31
C LEU A 618 8.39 19.11 7.28
N ILE A 619 7.15 19.34 6.84
CA ILE A 619 5.96 19.20 7.69
C ILE A 619 5.74 17.73 8.09
N ALA A 620 5.83 16.80 7.14
CA ALA A 620 5.56 15.38 7.39
C ALA A 620 6.67 14.71 8.22
N PHE A 621 7.94 15.02 7.94
CA PHE A 621 9.05 14.28 8.55
C PHE A 621 9.57 14.89 9.85
N LEU A 622 9.25 16.15 10.18
CA LEU A 622 9.62 16.75 11.46
C LEU A 622 9.05 15.97 12.66
N PRO A 623 7.74 15.68 12.74
CA PRO A 623 7.20 14.88 13.85
C PRO A 623 7.75 13.45 13.86
N ILE A 624 7.95 12.83 12.70
CA ILE A 624 8.55 11.50 12.56
C ILE A 624 9.98 11.49 13.11
N PHE A 625 10.79 12.46 12.72
CA PHE A 625 12.16 12.61 13.23
C PHE A 625 12.19 12.80 14.74
N ALA A 626 11.37 13.71 15.29
CA ALA A 626 11.30 13.98 16.72
C ALA A 626 10.87 12.73 17.52
N ALA A 627 9.83 12.02 17.06
CA ALA A 627 9.38 10.77 17.69
C ALA A 627 10.49 9.71 17.71
N ASN A 628 11.29 9.61 16.63
CA ASN A 628 12.38 8.64 16.55
C ASN A 628 13.62 9.05 17.36
N VAL A 629 13.88 10.34 17.58
CA VAL A 629 14.89 10.80 18.56
C VAL A 629 14.45 10.42 19.96
N ILE A 630 13.16 10.59 20.31
CA ILE A 630 12.61 10.17 21.62
C ILE A 630 12.77 8.66 21.77
N PHE A 631 12.35 7.88 20.76
CA PHE A 631 12.49 6.43 20.77
C PHE A 631 13.95 6.00 20.93
N ALA A 632 14.87 6.50 20.12
CA ALA A 632 16.28 6.14 20.16
C ALA A 632 16.92 6.42 21.54
N LYS A 633 16.62 7.57 22.15
CA LYS A 633 17.06 7.89 23.51
C LYS A 633 16.49 6.91 24.52
N ARG A 634 15.19 6.72 24.48
CA ARG A 634 14.48 5.86 25.42
C ARG A 634 14.94 4.40 25.27
N PHE A 635 15.13 3.95 24.02
CA PHE A 635 15.64 2.61 23.70
C PHE A 635 17.06 2.38 24.23
N THR A 636 17.91 3.40 24.23
CA THR A 636 19.26 3.31 24.82
C THR A 636 19.20 3.05 26.33
N ASP A 637 18.22 3.63 27.03
CA ASP A 637 18.07 3.55 28.48
C ASP A 637 17.30 2.31 28.96
N THR A 638 16.85 1.44 28.07
CA THR A 638 16.10 0.22 28.43
C THR A 638 17.03 -0.86 29.00
N GLU A 639 16.56 -1.70 29.92
CA GLU A 639 17.30 -2.86 30.42
C GLU A 639 17.21 -4.06 29.46
N ASP A 640 16.00 -4.33 28.93
CA ASP A 640 15.71 -5.41 27.99
C ASP A 640 15.42 -4.85 26.60
N GLY A 641 16.45 -4.81 25.74
CA GLY A 641 16.33 -4.29 24.37
C GLY A 641 15.36 -5.06 23.49
N THR A 642 15.24 -6.38 23.69
CA THR A 642 14.32 -7.22 22.89
C THR A 642 12.86 -7.01 23.31
N ALA A 643 12.58 -6.88 24.60
CA ALA A 643 11.24 -6.60 25.08
C ALA A 643 10.78 -5.19 24.71
N SER A 644 11.68 -4.21 24.76
CA SER A 644 11.40 -2.81 24.43
C SER A 644 11.14 -2.64 22.92
N PHE A 645 11.95 -3.26 22.07
CA PHE A 645 11.76 -3.24 20.61
C PHE A 645 10.50 -4.00 20.20
N GLY A 646 10.26 -5.19 20.79
CA GLY A 646 9.03 -5.96 20.61
C GLY A 646 7.78 -5.20 21.03
N ALA A 647 7.81 -4.45 22.13
CA ALA A 647 6.71 -3.59 22.55
C ALA A 647 6.40 -2.50 21.51
N ASN A 648 7.43 -1.86 20.96
CA ASN A 648 7.25 -0.85 19.92
C ASN A 648 6.61 -1.41 18.64
N LEU A 649 7.06 -2.59 18.16
CA LEU A 649 6.50 -3.25 16.98
C LEU A 649 5.03 -3.68 17.18
N LEU A 650 4.68 -4.18 18.36
CA LEU A 650 3.29 -4.50 18.68
C LEU A 650 2.43 -3.24 18.82
N GLY A 651 3.04 -2.13 19.25
CA GLY A 651 2.41 -0.82 19.18
C GLY A 651 2.12 -0.42 17.74
N ALA A 652 3.07 -0.60 16.82
CA ALA A 652 2.86 -0.33 15.40
C ALA A 652 1.70 -1.18 14.82
N MET A 653 1.58 -2.45 15.22
CA MET A 653 0.43 -3.28 14.85
C MET A 653 -0.91 -2.68 15.32
N LEU A 654 -0.99 -2.18 16.56
CA LEU A 654 -2.17 -1.46 17.05
C LEU A 654 -2.42 -0.18 16.23
N GLY A 655 -1.37 0.58 15.93
CA GLY A 655 -1.45 1.78 15.08
C GLY A 655 -2.04 1.48 13.71
N GLY A 656 -1.63 0.39 13.06
CA GLY A 656 -2.22 -0.08 11.81
C GLY A 656 -3.69 -0.51 11.91
N CYS A 657 -4.14 -0.99 13.09
CA CYS A 657 -5.58 -1.21 13.33
C CYS A 657 -6.31 0.13 13.52
N LEU A 658 -5.71 1.10 14.21
CA LEU A 658 -6.31 2.42 14.46
C LEU A 658 -6.40 3.28 13.20
N GLU A 659 -5.61 3.01 12.17
CA GLU A 659 -5.71 3.67 10.86
C GLU A 659 -7.12 3.60 10.27
N TYR A 660 -7.85 2.49 10.49
CA TYR A 660 -9.22 2.34 10.00
C TYR A 660 -10.20 3.36 10.61
N ALA A 661 -9.84 4.05 11.68
CA ALA A 661 -10.59 5.20 12.17
C ALA A 661 -10.70 6.33 11.12
N ALA A 662 -9.76 6.40 10.16
CA ALA A 662 -9.83 7.35 9.05
C ALA A 662 -11.14 7.24 8.24
N LEU A 663 -11.73 6.05 8.16
CA LEU A 663 -13.03 5.84 7.49
C LEU A 663 -14.14 6.71 8.11
N VAL A 664 -14.04 7.01 9.40
CA VAL A 664 -15.02 7.83 10.14
C VAL A 664 -14.57 9.28 10.26
N ILE A 665 -13.33 9.51 10.73
CA ILE A 665 -12.83 10.87 11.08
C ILE A 665 -12.00 11.51 9.97
N GLY A 666 -11.73 10.79 8.87
CA GLY A 666 -10.83 11.24 7.81
C GLY A 666 -9.34 11.11 8.17
N PHE A 667 -8.48 11.27 7.17
CA PHE A 667 -7.03 11.15 7.37
C PHE A 667 -6.45 12.26 8.25
N HIS A 668 -7.02 13.46 8.17
CA HIS A 668 -6.61 14.57 9.03
C HIS A 668 -6.91 14.28 10.51
N GLY A 669 -8.03 13.62 10.80
CA GLY A 669 -8.41 13.20 12.15
C GLY A 669 -7.45 12.21 12.80
N LEU A 670 -6.68 11.44 12.02
CA LEU A 670 -5.65 10.53 12.55
C LEU A 670 -4.57 11.26 13.35
N LEU A 671 -4.31 12.54 13.05
CA LEU A 671 -3.36 13.37 13.83
C LEU A 671 -3.81 13.53 15.28
N ILE A 672 -5.12 13.59 15.55
CA ILE A 672 -5.65 13.66 16.93
C ILE A 672 -5.33 12.36 17.67
N ILE A 673 -5.60 11.21 17.04
CA ILE A 673 -5.32 9.89 17.65
C ILE A 673 -3.81 9.76 17.90
N ALA A 674 -2.97 10.14 16.92
CA ALA A 674 -1.53 10.12 17.07
C ALA A 674 -1.08 11.03 18.22
N ALA A 675 -1.62 12.26 18.33
CA ALA A 675 -1.31 13.17 19.43
C ALA A 675 -1.69 12.59 20.78
N LEU A 676 -2.86 11.95 20.92
CA LEU A 676 -3.29 11.29 22.15
C LEU A 676 -2.37 10.14 22.54
N LEU A 677 -1.93 9.31 21.57
CA LEU A 677 -0.95 8.25 21.81
C LEU A 677 0.40 8.81 22.29
N TYR A 678 0.87 9.90 21.68
CA TYR A 678 2.11 10.55 22.09
C TYR A 678 1.99 11.27 23.45
N VAL A 679 0.82 11.82 23.81
CA VAL A 679 0.55 12.32 25.18
C VAL A 679 0.64 11.16 26.17
N GLY A 680 0.01 10.03 25.87
CA GLY A 680 0.13 8.81 26.68
C GLY A 680 1.59 8.37 26.83
N ALA A 681 2.35 8.34 25.73
CA ALA A 681 3.78 8.02 25.77
C ALA A 681 4.57 9.00 26.65
N PHE A 682 4.31 10.30 26.54
CA PHE A 682 4.94 11.33 27.38
C PHE A 682 4.67 11.12 28.88
N LEU A 683 3.43 10.83 29.24
CA LEU A 683 3.03 10.61 30.63
C LEU A 683 3.62 9.33 31.21
N LEU A 684 3.79 8.28 30.39
CA LEU A 684 4.36 7.00 30.80
C LEU A 684 5.89 6.96 30.74
N THR A 685 6.52 7.92 30.06
CA THR A 685 7.99 7.98 30.01
C THR A 685 8.54 8.13 31.42
N PRO A 686 9.35 7.18 31.93
CA PRO A 686 9.89 7.27 33.27
C PRO A 686 10.63 8.60 33.45
N LYS A 687 10.36 9.30 34.52
CA LYS A 687 11.15 10.48 34.92
C LYS A 687 12.60 10.03 35.00
N LEU A 688 13.46 10.55 34.10
CA LEU A 688 14.89 10.27 34.10
C LEU A 688 15.43 10.65 35.48
N ALA A 689 15.47 9.70 36.41
CA ALA A 689 16.29 9.82 37.59
C ALA A 689 17.74 10.01 37.10
N PRO A 690 18.50 11.00 37.58
CA PRO A 690 19.89 11.12 37.22
C PRO A 690 20.56 9.82 37.63
N LYS A 691 20.93 8.97 36.67
CA LYS A 691 21.80 7.82 36.93
C LYS A 691 23.07 8.42 37.50
N LEU A 692 23.25 8.31 38.80
CA LEU A 692 24.54 8.44 39.46
C LEU A 692 25.53 7.70 38.57
N ARG A 693 26.48 8.45 38.00
CA ARG A 693 27.68 7.91 37.37
C ARG A 693 28.30 6.97 38.40
N ALA A 694 28.02 5.70 38.32
CA ALA A 694 28.78 4.68 39.00
C ALA A 694 30.07 4.51 38.22
N ARG A 695 31.09 5.16 38.75
CA ARG A 695 32.51 4.82 38.87
C ARG A 695 33.22 4.22 37.68
N ALA A 696 34.21 4.97 37.32
CA ALA A 696 35.51 4.72 36.72
C ALA A 696 35.80 3.30 36.31
#